data_7f8ac194c1fbb93a40c285c181abef46
#
_entry.id   7f8ac194c1fbb93a40c285c181abef46
#
_cell.length_a   1.000
_cell.length_b   1.000
_cell.length_c   1.000
_cell.angle_alpha   90.00
_cell.angle_beta   90.00
_cell.angle_gamma   90.00
#
_symmetry.space_group_name_H-M   'P 1'
#
loop_
_entity.id
_entity.type
_entity.pdbx_description
1 polymer ?
#
loop_
_entity_poly.entity_id
_entity_poly.type
_entity_poly.pdbx_seq_one_letter_code
_entity_poly.pdbx_strand_id
1 'polypeptide(L)'
;MKSLNKLKGARTLLCAGILLWAICMSAGVQAQQGRGGGVTGVVTDANGAVVSNARVAIITSQQALLSMTQTDASGQFRFADVPPGDYVLLVSRPDFSRRRMAVEVATGETANVQVLLEINPVAEQVTITAETGKVEDRDRVIQAVNVISESAIRQRATAVLAQVADEEVGVSLQRTSPTIGAIFVRGLTGKNVATYVDGVRYSTSTGRGGISTFFNLNEPSSLRAVEILRGPNSAQYGSDSLGGTLQLISRSPEFGGPTPETHGEINTFFTSADLSFGSNALVTYGTQHFGLLANLAARRVNNLRPAGGIDGHSSLTRFLGIPSNILGDRLTDTAFTQYGGTLHLNYAPRSGQQFIFHYQRSQQDGGKRYDQTLGGDGNLIADLRNLMMDFFYARYVKQNLGFFDNGSFTFSYNTQREERVNQGGQGNPFGNITHQYERTNAFGLSFFLDKQITRNQTFLIGGDLYHDKVNSPAYTFNPVSHAVTLSRPRVPNGARYILGGIYVQDVYEVIPEKLRLSGALRYNVASYRSRAANSPLVGGLPLFPNDSLRVDDFSGRFGVLVSPLEGLGFVFNYSRGFRAPNITDLGTLGLTGDGFEVDFNSASSLGGLIGNTAGSSAVSTGLPVTRQSSEVSNNFDVGFRYRRRRFDTDLTAFLIDINRAITKQALILPTGAVGRFLGDQPIVNQLPNGVVFVPLALSQPVLVRANFSDARIMGLEYTIDARLNPDWTFGGNFTYIRAEDKATGLAPNIEGGTPPANVFLRLRYQPRGGRYWIEGYSTLADRQSRLSSLDLADRRIGATRSRTNIANFFNNGARVRGLTGPGPDTVFGTPDDVLLATNETLAQVQNRVLGSATSAPLFTYLPGYGLFNVRGGFRFNERHELLMDFENIGDQSYRGPSWGIDGPGRSVSVHYQYRF
;
A
#
# COMPACT_ATOMS: atom_id res chain seq x y z
N MET A 1 23.22 -22.53 -31.50
CA MET A 1 21.98 -22.39 -32.30
C MET A 1 20.67 -22.45 -31.52
N LYS A 2 20.66 -22.84 -30.24
CA LYS A 2 19.40 -22.81 -29.38
C LYS A 2 19.10 -21.51 -28.68
N SER A 3 19.95 -20.47 -28.76
CA SER A 3 19.77 -19.18 -28.10
C SER A 3 19.08 -18.12 -28.97
N LEU A 4 19.03 -18.27 -30.26
CA LEU A 4 18.42 -17.30 -31.19
C LEU A 4 16.88 -17.39 -31.26
N ASN A 5 16.29 -18.56 -30.92
CA ASN A 5 14.83 -18.72 -30.98
C ASN A 5 14.08 -18.14 -29.80
N LYS A 6 14.75 -17.85 -28.65
CA LYS A 6 14.08 -17.22 -27.47
C LYS A 6 13.96 -15.69 -27.56
N LEU A 7 14.80 -15.06 -28.41
CA LEU A 7 14.65 -13.60 -28.66
C LEU A 7 13.55 -13.29 -29.70
N LYS A 8 13.18 -14.28 -30.54
CA LYS A 8 12.10 -14.14 -31.53
C LYS A 8 10.72 -13.96 -30.84
N GLY A 9 10.45 -14.68 -29.76
CA GLY A 9 9.15 -14.60 -29.07
C GLY A 9 8.85 -13.23 -28.45
N ALA A 10 9.83 -12.60 -27.78
CA ALA A 10 9.66 -11.28 -27.20
C ALA A 10 9.58 -10.16 -28.26
N ARG A 11 10.35 -10.32 -29.36
CA ARG A 11 10.26 -9.42 -30.53
C ARG A 11 8.92 -9.59 -31.26
N THR A 12 8.40 -10.81 -31.35
CA THR A 12 7.11 -11.09 -31.99
C THR A 12 5.94 -10.52 -31.19
N LEU A 13 5.99 -10.56 -29.84
CA LEU A 13 4.97 -9.93 -28.98
C LEU A 13 5.05 -8.39 -29.01
N LEU A 14 6.26 -7.81 -29.06
CA LEU A 14 6.45 -6.37 -29.22
C LEU A 14 6.01 -5.90 -30.61
N CYS A 15 6.35 -6.66 -31.66
CA CYS A 15 5.89 -6.39 -33.03
C CYS A 15 4.38 -6.60 -33.20
N ALA A 16 3.79 -7.62 -32.54
CA ALA A 16 2.35 -7.81 -32.53
C ALA A 16 1.62 -6.66 -31.79
N GLY A 17 2.16 -6.16 -30.71
CA GLY A 17 1.63 -4.97 -30.02
C GLY A 17 1.70 -3.69 -30.86
N ILE A 18 2.82 -3.48 -31.57
CA ILE A 18 3.00 -2.36 -32.48
C ILE A 18 2.13 -2.53 -33.76
N LEU A 19 1.97 -3.76 -34.26
CA LEU A 19 1.08 -4.06 -35.39
C LEU A 19 -0.40 -3.88 -35.02
N LEU A 20 -0.82 -4.32 -33.83
CA LEU A 20 -2.16 -4.02 -33.30
C LEU A 20 -2.37 -2.50 -33.16
N TRP A 21 -1.36 -1.79 -32.70
CA TRP A 21 -1.41 -0.33 -32.59
C TRP A 21 -1.52 0.36 -33.97
N ALA A 22 -0.76 -0.12 -34.95
CA ALA A 22 -0.81 0.38 -36.34
C ALA A 22 -2.11 0.01 -37.06
N ILE A 23 -2.67 -1.18 -36.81
CA ILE A 23 -3.95 -1.64 -37.37
C ILE A 23 -5.13 -0.83 -36.76
N CYS A 24 -5.08 -0.51 -35.47
CA CYS A 24 -6.09 0.36 -34.85
C CYS A 24 -6.05 1.81 -35.35
N MET A 25 -4.90 2.29 -35.85
CA MET A 25 -4.77 3.63 -36.44
C MET A 25 -5.25 3.70 -37.90
N SER A 26 -5.28 2.58 -38.63
CA SER A 26 -5.60 2.55 -40.06
C SER A 26 -7.05 2.14 -40.42
N ALA A 27 -7.83 1.66 -39.44
CA ALA A 27 -9.21 1.27 -39.67
C ALA A 27 -10.16 2.48 -39.71
N GLY A 28 -10.14 3.21 -40.75
CA GLY A 28 -11.22 4.10 -41.16
C GLY A 28 -12.44 3.32 -41.71
N VAL A 29 -13.00 2.42 -40.87
CA VAL A 29 -14.27 1.76 -41.21
C VAL A 29 -15.40 2.73 -40.92
N GLN A 30 -16.19 3.05 -41.90
CA GLN A 30 -17.47 3.71 -41.72
C GLN A 30 -18.39 2.80 -40.90
N ALA A 31 -18.44 3.05 -39.61
CA ALA A 31 -19.37 2.38 -38.74
C ALA A 31 -20.77 2.88 -39.03
N GLN A 32 -21.67 1.97 -39.31
CA GLN A 32 -23.12 2.22 -39.30
C GLN A 32 -23.46 2.84 -37.92
N GLN A 33 -23.99 4.06 -37.91
CA GLN A 33 -24.41 4.77 -36.72
C GLN A 33 -25.51 3.95 -36.04
N GLY A 34 -25.13 3.18 -35.01
CA GLY A 34 -26.10 2.67 -34.05
C GLY A 34 -26.79 3.88 -33.38
N ARG A 35 -28.10 3.86 -33.24
CA ARG A 35 -28.84 4.93 -32.57
C ARG A 35 -28.31 5.05 -31.13
N GLY A 36 -27.65 6.17 -30.81
CA GLY A 36 -27.21 6.49 -29.46
C GLY A 36 -28.42 6.50 -28.51
N GLY A 37 -28.18 6.28 -27.22
CA GLY A 37 -29.19 6.51 -26.19
C GLY A 37 -29.18 7.96 -25.71
N GLY A 38 -30.01 8.29 -24.74
CA GLY A 38 -30.02 9.61 -24.09
C GLY A 38 -29.84 9.49 -22.57
N VAL A 39 -29.45 10.61 -21.94
CA VAL A 39 -29.53 10.77 -20.50
C VAL A 39 -30.28 12.04 -20.18
N THR A 40 -31.34 11.94 -19.38
CA THR A 40 -32.11 13.09 -18.89
C THR A 40 -32.18 13.01 -17.36
N GLY A 41 -32.34 14.14 -16.69
CA GLY A 41 -32.51 14.11 -15.26
C GLY A 41 -32.82 15.45 -14.67
N VAL A 42 -33.06 15.45 -13.36
CA VAL A 42 -33.32 16.63 -12.53
C VAL A 42 -32.32 16.68 -11.40
N VAL A 43 -31.76 17.85 -11.16
CA VAL A 43 -30.87 18.11 -10.04
C VAL A 43 -31.64 18.87 -8.97
N THR A 44 -31.63 18.31 -7.74
CA THR A 44 -32.29 18.91 -6.56
C THR A 44 -31.31 19.05 -5.41
N ASP A 45 -31.58 19.95 -4.47
CA ASP A 45 -30.88 20.02 -3.19
C ASP A 45 -31.50 19.09 -2.12
N ALA A 46 -30.91 19.06 -0.94
CA ALA A 46 -31.36 18.24 0.19
C ALA A 46 -32.79 18.60 0.70
N ASN A 47 -33.30 19.77 0.32
CA ASN A 47 -34.64 20.24 0.65
C ASN A 47 -35.66 19.94 -0.46
N GLY A 48 -35.21 19.37 -1.59
CA GLY A 48 -36.03 19.09 -2.76
C GLY A 48 -36.18 20.30 -3.70
N ALA A 49 -35.46 21.41 -3.44
CA ALA A 49 -35.48 22.56 -4.37
C ALA A 49 -34.61 22.26 -5.60
N VAL A 50 -35.05 22.65 -6.79
CA VAL A 50 -34.32 22.43 -8.02
C VAL A 50 -33.04 23.28 -8.07
N VAL A 51 -31.98 22.73 -8.61
CA VAL A 51 -30.67 23.39 -8.71
C VAL A 51 -30.43 23.77 -10.18
N SER A 52 -30.59 25.03 -10.51
CA SER A 52 -30.33 25.58 -11.86
C SER A 52 -28.83 25.88 -12.04
N ASN A 53 -28.37 25.92 -13.31
CA ASN A 53 -26.95 26.18 -13.67
C ASN A 53 -25.95 25.24 -13.03
N ALA A 54 -26.37 24.05 -12.61
CA ALA A 54 -25.43 22.99 -12.21
C ALA A 54 -24.77 22.41 -13.45
N ARG A 55 -23.46 22.32 -13.47
CA ARG A 55 -22.69 21.66 -14.53
C ARG A 55 -22.87 20.15 -14.42
N VAL A 56 -23.26 19.53 -15.52
CA VAL A 56 -23.44 18.07 -15.62
C VAL A 56 -22.54 17.56 -16.73
N ALA A 57 -21.64 16.63 -16.38
CA ALA A 57 -20.72 15.99 -17.32
C ALA A 57 -20.89 14.48 -17.30
N ILE A 58 -20.82 13.84 -18.45
CA ILE A 58 -20.71 12.38 -18.60
C ILE A 58 -19.25 12.03 -18.85
N ILE A 59 -18.69 11.20 -18.01
CA ILE A 59 -17.30 10.72 -18.14
C ILE A 59 -17.27 9.19 -18.17
N THR A 60 -16.30 8.62 -18.91
CA THR A 60 -16.09 7.18 -19.01
C THR A 60 -15.43 6.64 -17.73
N SER A 61 -15.42 5.33 -17.55
CA SER A 61 -14.65 4.64 -16.50
C SER A 61 -13.14 4.94 -16.56
N GLN A 62 -12.64 5.29 -17.74
CA GLN A 62 -11.24 5.68 -17.97
C GLN A 62 -11.00 7.18 -17.73
N GLN A 63 -11.94 7.87 -17.06
CA GLN A 63 -11.93 9.30 -16.75
C GLN A 63 -11.95 10.24 -17.99
N ALA A 64 -12.35 9.72 -19.15
CA ALA A 64 -12.51 10.52 -20.36
C ALA A 64 -13.86 11.23 -20.39
N LEU A 65 -13.88 12.55 -20.67
CA LEU A 65 -15.11 13.31 -20.84
C LEU A 65 -15.80 12.92 -22.16
N LEU A 66 -17.06 12.51 -22.08
CA LEU A 66 -17.89 12.24 -23.26
C LEU A 66 -18.65 13.50 -23.70
N SER A 67 -19.38 14.11 -22.79
CA SER A 67 -20.21 15.27 -23.04
C SER A 67 -20.46 16.07 -21.78
N MET A 68 -20.81 17.34 -21.93
CA MET A 68 -21.12 18.24 -20.82
C MET A 68 -22.31 19.16 -21.17
N THR A 69 -23.16 19.42 -20.18
CA THR A 69 -24.30 20.34 -20.25
C THR A 69 -24.47 21.06 -18.91
N GLN A 70 -25.46 21.93 -18.82
CA GLN A 70 -25.87 22.60 -17.58
C GLN A 70 -27.35 22.38 -17.35
N THR A 71 -27.79 22.39 -16.09
CA THR A 71 -29.20 22.35 -15.75
C THR A 71 -29.88 23.68 -16.09
N ASP A 72 -31.10 23.59 -16.60
CA ASP A 72 -31.97 24.73 -16.85
C ASP A 72 -32.59 25.34 -15.58
N ALA A 73 -33.51 26.30 -15.74
CA ALA A 73 -34.20 26.95 -14.61
C ALA A 73 -35.06 25.99 -13.77
N SER A 74 -35.48 24.86 -14.34
CA SER A 74 -36.22 23.80 -13.66
C SER A 74 -35.33 22.69 -13.11
N GLY A 75 -33.99 22.90 -13.12
CA GLY A 75 -33.02 21.92 -12.66
C GLY A 75 -32.86 20.74 -13.63
N GLN A 76 -33.41 20.78 -14.82
CA GLN A 76 -33.37 19.68 -15.77
C GLN A 76 -32.13 19.75 -16.66
N PHE A 77 -31.61 18.59 -17.04
CA PHE A 77 -30.54 18.46 -18.02
C PHE A 77 -30.86 17.34 -19.03
N ARG A 78 -30.23 17.40 -20.20
CA ARG A 78 -30.38 16.38 -21.24
C ARG A 78 -29.10 16.21 -22.04
N PHE A 79 -28.74 14.95 -22.27
CA PHE A 79 -27.79 14.53 -23.28
C PHE A 79 -28.49 13.69 -24.33
N ALA A 80 -28.24 13.98 -25.60
CA ALA A 80 -28.69 13.18 -26.72
C ALA A 80 -27.49 12.44 -27.34
N ASP A 81 -27.77 11.32 -28.02
CA ASP A 81 -26.77 10.55 -28.77
C ASP A 81 -25.54 10.10 -27.94
N VAL A 82 -25.80 9.70 -26.68
CA VAL A 82 -24.79 9.09 -25.84
C VAL A 82 -24.58 7.65 -26.31
N PRO A 83 -23.36 7.23 -26.66
CA PRO A 83 -23.09 5.82 -26.98
C PRO A 83 -23.54 4.88 -25.86
N PRO A 84 -24.04 3.68 -26.19
CA PRO A 84 -24.36 2.70 -25.15
C PRO A 84 -23.13 2.36 -24.29
N GLY A 85 -23.33 2.23 -22.99
CA GLY A 85 -22.23 1.93 -22.05
C GLY A 85 -22.47 2.46 -20.65
N ASP A 86 -21.49 2.19 -19.77
CA ASP A 86 -21.49 2.60 -18.37
C ASP A 86 -20.66 3.88 -18.18
N TYR A 87 -21.23 4.89 -17.58
CA TYR A 87 -20.65 6.21 -17.41
C TYR A 87 -20.75 6.72 -15.98
N VAL A 88 -19.90 7.68 -15.63
CA VAL A 88 -20.09 8.53 -14.46
C VAL A 88 -20.80 9.81 -14.89
N LEU A 89 -21.92 10.10 -14.29
CA LEU A 89 -22.51 11.42 -14.29
C LEU A 89 -21.86 12.24 -13.18
N LEU A 90 -21.16 13.29 -13.55
CA LEU A 90 -20.54 14.24 -12.62
C LEU A 90 -21.36 15.50 -12.60
N VAL A 91 -21.95 15.84 -11.44
CA VAL A 91 -22.76 17.06 -11.27
C VAL A 91 -22.06 17.95 -10.26
N SER A 92 -21.88 19.22 -10.62
CA SER A 92 -21.19 20.19 -9.78
C SER A 92 -21.85 21.58 -9.88
N ARG A 93 -21.87 22.28 -8.75
CA ARG A 93 -22.21 23.68 -8.62
C ARG A 93 -21.38 24.30 -7.51
N PRO A 94 -20.99 25.59 -7.57
CA PRO A 94 -20.10 26.20 -6.57
C PRO A 94 -20.51 26.01 -5.11
N ASP A 95 -21.82 26.06 -4.80
CA ASP A 95 -22.34 26.00 -3.42
C ASP A 95 -22.56 24.56 -2.91
N PHE A 96 -22.33 23.54 -3.72
CA PHE A 96 -22.63 22.15 -3.42
C PHE A 96 -21.40 21.28 -3.57
N SER A 97 -21.38 20.19 -2.83
CA SER A 97 -20.39 19.14 -3.05
C SER A 97 -20.64 18.48 -4.39
N ARG A 98 -19.55 18.20 -5.08
CA ARG A 98 -19.57 17.52 -6.35
C ARG A 98 -20.18 16.13 -6.20
N ARG A 99 -21.26 15.82 -6.98
CA ARG A 99 -21.92 14.53 -6.95
C ARG A 99 -21.47 13.68 -8.13
N ARG A 100 -21.16 12.44 -7.85
CA ARG A 100 -20.91 11.41 -8.85
C ARG A 100 -21.94 10.31 -8.72
N MET A 101 -22.42 9.79 -9.83
CA MET A 101 -23.29 8.63 -9.86
C MET A 101 -23.05 7.84 -11.15
N ALA A 102 -23.22 6.53 -11.07
CA ALA A 102 -23.19 5.68 -12.22
C ALA A 102 -24.45 5.91 -13.07
N VAL A 103 -24.30 5.90 -14.38
CA VAL A 103 -25.42 5.89 -15.32
C VAL A 103 -25.12 4.91 -16.44
N GLU A 104 -26.04 3.99 -16.66
CA GLU A 104 -26.03 3.04 -17.76
C GLU A 104 -26.88 3.61 -18.90
N VAL A 105 -26.33 3.63 -20.10
CA VAL A 105 -27.01 4.09 -21.32
C VAL A 105 -27.20 2.90 -22.25
N ALA A 106 -28.44 2.52 -22.46
CA ALA A 106 -28.79 1.47 -23.40
C ALA A 106 -29.07 2.01 -24.82
N THR A 107 -28.91 1.17 -25.82
CA THR A 107 -29.10 1.54 -27.24
C THR A 107 -30.53 2.03 -27.53
N GLY A 108 -30.65 3.27 -27.96
CA GLY A 108 -31.95 3.87 -28.34
C GLY A 108 -32.87 4.22 -27.17
N GLU A 109 -32.42 4.06 -25.93
CA GLU A 109 -33.17 4.40 -24.72
C GLU A 109 -32.65 5.69 -24.07
N THR A 110 -33.52 6.33 -23.28
CA THR A 110 -33.12 7.49 -22.47
C THR A 110 -33.14 7.11 -21.00
N ALA A 111 -31.97 7.10 -20.37
CA ALA A 111 -31.83 6.93 -18.93
C ALA A 111 -32.36 8.19 -18.23
N ASN A 112 -33.22 8.02 -17.23
CA ASN A 112 -33.76 9.12 -16.44
C ASN A 112 -33.17 9.04 -15.02
N VAL A 113 -32.48 10.09 -14.59
CA VAL A 113 -31.75 10.13 -13.33
C VAL A 113 -32.18 11.30 -12.46
N GLN A 114 -32.26 11.06 -11.16
CA GLN A 114 -32.45 12.09 -10.15
C GLN A 114 -31.15 12.32 -9.40
N VAL A 115 -30.65 13.54 -9.41
CA VAL A 115 -29.38 13.88 -8.76
C VAL A 115 -29.65 14.77 -7.56
N LEU A 116 -29.29 14.27 -6.38
CA LEU A 116 -29.33 15.04 -5.15
C LEU A 116 -27.96 15.67 -4.93
N LEU A 117 -27.87 17.01 -4.95
CA LEU A 117 -26.69 17.74 -4.53
C LEU A 117 -26.77 18.07 -3.05
N GLU A 118 -25.75 17.68 -2.30
CA GLU A 118 -25.60 17.96 -0.87
C GLU A 118 -24.44 18.92 -0.65
N ILE A 119 -24.52 19.73 0.41
CA ILE A 119 -23.44 20.66 0.78
C ILE A 119 -22.21 19.91 1.29
N ASN A 120 -22.39 18.70 1.86
CA ASN A 120 -21.33 17.76 2.25
C ASN A 120 -21.84 16.32 2.16
N PRO A 121 -21.49 15.52 1.14
CA PRO A 121 -21.83 14.11 1.13
C PRO A 121 -21.04 13.34 2.18
N VAL A 122 -21.71 12.45 2.90
CA VAL A 122 -21.10 11.65 3.97
C VAL A 122 -20.13 10.59 3.46
N ALA A 123 -20.28 10.12 2.21
CA ALA A 123 -19.38 9.17 1.56
C ALA A 123 -19.50 9.23 0.05
N GLU A 124 -18.43 8.97 -0.69
CA GLU A 124 -18.48 8.72 -2.13
C GLU A 124 -19.06 7.32 -2.35
N GLN A 125 -20.13 7.23 -3.14
CA GLN A 125 -20.90 6.00 -3.35
C GLN A 125 -20.50 5.23 -4.60
N VAL A 126 -19.61 5.79 -5.43
CA VAL A 126 -19.25 5.24 -6.73
C VAL A 126 -17.81 4.79 -6.72
N THR A 127 -17.58 3.55 -7.13
CA THR A 127 -16.23 2.98 -7.38
C THR A 127 -16.01 2.82 -8.88
N ILE A 128 -14.80 3.03 -9.35
CA ILE A 128 -14.42 2.85 -10.77
C ILE A 128 -13.47 1.68 -10.96
N THR A 129 -13.04 1.02 -9.89
CA THR A 129 -11.98 0.00 -9.94
C THR A 129 -12.41 -1.37 -9.47
N ALA A 130 -13.52 -1.49 -8.76
CA ALA A 130 -13.99 -2.77 -8.24
C ALA A 130 -14.40 -3.75 -9.35
N GLU A 131 -14.93 -3.23 -10.46
CA GLU A 131 -15.09 -3.99 -11.71
C GLU A 131 -14.41 -3.21 -12.83
N THR A 132 -13.29 -3.76 -13.33
CA THR A 132 -12.46 -3.06 -14.33
C THR A 132 -13.31 -2.62 -15.51
N GLY A 133 -13.24 -1.33 -15.82
CA GLY A 133 -13.98 -0.72 -16.93
C GLY A 133 -15.42 -0.34 -16.65
N LYS A 134 -15.99 -0.69 -15.51
CA LYS A 134 -17.30 -0.24 -15.10
C LYS A 134 -17.23 0.79 -14.01
N VAL A 135 -18.07 1.80 -14.13
CA VAL A 135 -18.38 2.71 -13.04
C VAL A 135 -19.67 2.22 -12.41
N GLU A 136 -19.61 1.95 -11.13
CA GLU A 136 -20.75 1.38 -10.44
C GLU A 136 -20.99 2.01 -9.09
N ASP A 137 -22.24 2.06 -8.70
CA ASP A 137 -22.60 2.34 -7.33
C ASP A 137 -22.06 1.22 -6.43
N ARG A 138 -21.48 1.58 -5.30
CA ARG A 138 -20.90 0.65 -4.32
C ARG A 138 -21.86 -0.47 -3.94
N ASP A 139 -23.16 -0.20 -3.99
CA ASP A 139 -24.21 -1.15 -3.63
C ASP A 139 -24.37 -2.30 -4.62
N ARG A 140 -24.04 -2.07 -5.88
CA ARG A 140 -24.12 -3.06 -6.98
C ARG A 140 -22.83 -3.87 -7.16
N VAL A 141 -21.74 -3.41 -6.57
CA VAL A 141 -20.44 -4.10 -6.63
C VAL A 141 -20.44 -5.33 -5.76
N ILE A 142 -20.09 -6.50 -6.31
CA ILE A 142 -20.03 -7.76 -5.57
C ILE A 142 -18.84 -7.78 -4.60
N GLN A 143 -17.71 -7.21 -5.02
CA GLN A 143 -16.50 -7.18 -4.21
C GLN A 143 -16.59 -6.19 -3.06
N ALA A 144 -15.97 -6.54 -1.92
CA ALA A 144 -15.82 -5.62 -0.81
C ALA A 144 -14.82 -4.51 -1.15
N VAL A 145 -15.27 -3.25 -1.10
CA VAL A 145 -14.46 -2.08 -1.44
C VAL A 145 -14.64 -0.95 -0.41
N ASN A 146 -13.54 -0.29 -0.04
CA ASN A 146 -13.56 0.98 0.69
C ASN A 146 -13.27 2.10 -0.31
N VAL A 147 -14.03 3.18 -0.24
CA VAL A 147 -13.81 4.39 -1.05
C VAL A 147 -13.55 5.54 -0.11
N ILE A 148 -12.31 6.02 -0.09
CA ILE A 148 -11.85 7.12 0.77
C ILE A 148 -11.85 8.38 -0.07
N SER A 149 -12.73 9.33 0.27
CA SER A 149 -12.92 10.56 -0.49
C SER A 149 -11.76 11.55 -0.33
N GLU A 150 -11.68 12.53 -1.23
CA GLU A 150 -10.71 13.63 -1.15
C GLU A 150 -10.72 14.35 0.20
N SER A 151 -11.90 14.60 0.77
CA SER A 151 -12.03 15.25 2.08
C SER A 151 -11.48 14.38 3.22
N ALA A 152 -11.71 13.07 3.18
CA ALA A 152 -11.16 12.13 4.16
C ALA A 152 -9.63 12.01 4.03
N ILE A 153 -9.11 11.95 2.79
CA ILE A 153 -7.66 11.96 2.52
C ILE A 153 -7.01 13.20 3.14
N ARG A 154 -7.60 14.39 2.94
CA ARG A 154 -7.09 15.66 3.47
C ARG A 154 -7.11 15.72 5.00
N GLN A 155 -8.13 15.14 5.63
CA GLN A 155 -8.25 15.10 7.08
C GLN A 155 -7.26 14.13 7.74
N ARG A 156 -6.96 13.00 7.12
CA ARG A 156 -6.22 11.88 7.74
C ARG A 156 -4.74 11.82 7.37
N ALA A 157 -4.35 12.25 6.17
CA ALA A 157 -2.99 12.11 5.64
C ALA A 157 -2.10 13.33 5.98
N THR A 158 -1.68 13.46 7.21
CA THR A 158 -0.84 14.57 7.65
C THR A 158 0.64 14.32 7.40
N ALA A 159 1.21 13.22 7.90
CA ALA A 159 2.62 12.87 7.71
C ALA A 159 2.84 12.01 6.47
N VAL A 160 2.09 10.90 6.33
CA VAL A 160 2.21 9.94 5.23
C VAL A 160 0.85 9.56 4.67
N LEU A 161 0.78 9.27 3.36
CA LEU A 161 -0.47 8.89 2.70
C LEU A 161 -1.14 7.66 3.34
N ALA A 162 -0.36 6.70 3.84
CA ALA A 162 -0.90 5.48 4.44
C ALA A 162 -1.86 5.72 5.62
N GLN A 163 -1.82 6.91 6.26
CA GLN A 163 -2.75 7.28 7.35
C GLN A 163 -4.22 7.31 6.93
N VAL A 164 -4.52 7.40 5.62
CA VAL A 164 -5.91 7.33 5.12
C VAL A 164 -6.63 6.03 5.51
N ALA A 165 -5.86 4.98 5.84
CA ALA A 165 -6.38 3.67 6.21
C ALA A 165 -6.86 3.55 7.66
N ASP A 166 -6.52 4.50 8.54
CA ASP A 166 -6.71 4.37 10.00
C ASP A 166 -8.17 4.17 10.43
N GLU A 167 -9.12 4.64 9.61
CA GLU A 167 -10.55 4.57 9.91
C GLU A 167 -11.31 3.54 9.05
N GLU A 168 -10.60 2.70 8.28
CA GLU A 168 -11.23 1.84 7.28
C GLU A 168 -11.43 0.40 7.78
N VAL A 169 -12.60 -0.20 7.48
CA VAL A 169 -12.91 -1.59 7.81
C VAL A 169 -12.03 -2.56 7.03
N GLY A 170 -11.59 -3.64 7.68
CA GLY A 170 -10.76 -4.69 7.05
C GLY A 170 -9.33 -4.24 6.74
N VAL A 171 -8.93 -3.07 7.24
CA VAL A 171 -7.66 -2.42 6.94
C VAL A 171 -6.96 -2.03 8.23
N SER A 172 -5.64 -2.03 8.24
CA SER A 172 -4.84 -1.49 9.32
C SER A 172 -3.57 -0.85 8.79
N LEU A 173 -2.98 0.05 9.57
CA LEU A 173 -1.76 0.77 9.22
C LEU A 173 -0.54 0.13 9.89
N GLN A 174 0.54 -0.06 9.15
CA GLN A 174 1.87 -0.29 9.69
C GLN A 174 2.66 1.03 9.71
N ARG A 175 3.41 1.31 10.77
CA ARG A 175 4.34 2.46 10.87
C ARG A 175 5.66 2.03 11.48
N THR A 176 6.77 2.21 10.77
CA THR A 176 8.13 1.92 11.27
C THR A 176 8.90 3.19 11.61
N SER A 177 8.46 4.30 11.04
CA SER A 177 8.88 5.67 11.36
C SER A 177 7.80 6.62 10.83
N PRO A 178 7.82 7.91 11.15
CA PRO A 178 6.91 8.88 10.53
C PRO A 178 7.02 8.93 9.00
N THR A 179 8.19 8.60 8.43
CA THR A 179 8.43 8.57 6.99
C THR A 179 7.87 7.34 6.29
N ILE A 180 7.61 6.26 7.04
CA ILE A 180 7.34 4.94 6.48
C ILE A 180 6.04 4.39 7.06
N GLY A 181 5.09 4.17 6.20
CA GLY A 181 3.84 3.51 6.52
C GLY A 181 3.42 2.57 5.39
N ALA A 182 2.69 1.52 5.72
CA ALA A 182 2.10 0.58 4.76
C ALA A 182 0.69 0.22 5.18
N ILE A 183 -0.16 -0.02 4.21
CA ILE A 183 -1.54 -0.45 4.42
C ILE A 183 -1.61 -1.96 4.40
N PHE A 184 -2.20 -2.54 5.44
CA PHE A 184 -2.58 -3.94 5.50
C PHE A 184 -4.03 -4.08 5.08
N VAL A 185 -4.31 -5.06 4.24
CA VAL A 185 -5.65 -5.44 3.86
C VAL A 185 -5.88 -6.89 4.31
N ARG A 186 -6.82 -7.10 5.22
CA ARG A 186 -7.10 -8.43 5.81
C ARG A 186 -5.86 -9.13 6.38
N GLY A 187 -4.95 -8.36 6.99
CA GLY A 187 -3.70 -8.86 7.57
C GLY A 187 -2.55 -9.09 6.58
N LEU A 188 -2.72 -8.78 5.30
CA LEU A 188 -1.70 -8.89 4.27
C LEU A 188 -1.26 -7.50 3.79
N THR A 189 0.04 -7.35 3.48
CA THR A 189 0.63 -6.07 3.04
C THR A 189 1.81 -6.27 2.08
N GLY A 190 2.43 -5.19 1.67
CA GLY A 190 3.65 -5.17 0.86
C GLY A 190 3.47 -5.91 -0.46
N LYS A 191 4.21 -7.00 -0.64
CA LYS A 191 4.16 -7.83 -1.85
C LYS A 191 2.86 -8.61 -2.06
N ASN A 192 1.94 -8.60 -1.09
CA ASN A 192 0.63 -9.26 -1.18
C ASN A 192 -0.52 -8.28 -1.46
N VAL A 193 -0.21 -6.96 -1.57
CA VAL A 193 -1.18 -5.90 -1.85
C VAL A 193 -0.63 -5.02 -2.95
N ALA A 194 -1.19 -5.14 -4.15
CA ALA A 194 -0.74 -4.37 -5.31
C ALA A 194 -1.26 -2.93 -5.25
N THR A 195 -0.43 -1.97 -5.66
CA THR A 195 -0.80 -0.56 -5.76
C THR A 195 -0.83 -0.10 -7.21
N TYR A 196 -1.86 0.66 -7.55
CA TYR A 196 -2.08 1.26 -8.87
C TYR A 196 -2.37 2.77 -8.73
N VAL A 197 -2.04 3.52 -9.77
CA VAL A 197 -2.45 4.92 -9.94
C VAL A 197 -3.26 5.00 -11.23
N ASP A 198 -4.53 5.39 -11.16
CA ASP A 198 -5.45 5.46 -12.30
C ASP A 198 -5.49 4.16 -13.15
N GLY A 199 -5.41 3.00 -12.48
CA GLY A 199 -5.39 1.69 -13.13
C GLY A 199 -4.05 1.30 -13.76
N VAL A 200 -2.99 2.10 -13.60
CA VAL A 200 -1.62 1.80 -14.04
C VAL A 200 -0.82 1.28 -12.85
N ARG A 201 -0.14 0.15 -13.02
CA ARG A 201 0.62 -0.49 -11.93
C ARG A 201 1.74 0.42 -11.40
N TYR A 202 1.69 0.69 -10.10
CA TYR A 202 2.68 1.47 -9.36
C TYR A 202 3.68 0.59 -8.61
N SER A 203 3.23 -0.58 -8.10
CA SER A 203 4.11 -1.57 -7.45
C SER A 203 5.15 -2.10 -8.43
N THR A 204 6.40 -2.23 -7.96
CA THR A 204 7.52 -2.78 -8.73
C THR A 204 7.95 -4.15 -8.20
N SER A 205 8.70 -4.91 -8.98
CA SER A 205 9.19 -6.24 -8.61
C SER A 205 10.26 -6.25 -7.51
N THR A 206 10.78 -5.08 -7.12
CA THR A 206 11.67 -4.92 -5.96
C THR A 206 10.92 -4.55 -4.69
N GLY A 207 9.60 -4.55 -4.72
CA GLY A 207 8.73 -4.29 -3.57
C GLY A 207 9.10 -5.16 -2.36
N ARG A 208 9.08 -4.56 -1.17
CA ARG A 208 9.42 -5.23 0.09
C ARG A 208 8.20 -5.92 0.69
N GLY A 209 8.43 -6.84 1.63
CA GLY A 209 7.37 -7.58 2.32
C GLY A 209 6.39 -6.69 3.07
N GLY A 210 6.86 -5.86 3.99
CA GLY A 210 5.99 -5.05 4.86
C GLY A 210 6.07 -3.55 4.61
N ILE A 211 7.27 -3.02 4.37
CA ILE A 211 7.49 -1.57 4.32
C ILE A 211 7.26 -1.05 2.90
N SER A 212 6.37 -0.07 2.75
CA SER A 212 6.18 0.67 1.50
C SER A 212 6.67 2.11 1.65
N THR A 213 7.92 2.36 1.25
CA THR A 213 8.48 3.72 1.24
C THR A 213 7.87 4.55 0.10
N PHE A 214 7.71 3.96 -1.08
CA PHE A 214 7.26 4.66 -2.28
C PHE A 214 5.77 4.99 -2.29
N PHE A 215 4.91 4.19 -1.63
CA PHE A 215 3.49 4.49 -1.50
C PHE A 215 3.26 5.90 -0.92
N ASN A 216 4.04 6.26 0.09
CA ASN A 216 3.92 7.54 0.80
C ASN A 216 4.51 8.73 0.03
N LEU A 217 5.17 8.50 -1.10
CA LEU A 217 5.59 9.58 -1.99
C LEU A 217 4.44 10.11 -2.87
N ASN A 218 3.29 9.41 -2.93
CA ASN A 218 2.11 9.96 -3.58
C ASN A 218 1.56 11.12 -2.76
N GLU A 219 1.38 12.28 -3.40
CA GLU A 219 0.93 13.48 -2.74
C GLU A 219 -0.59 13.43 -2.49
N PRO A 220 -1.05 13.49 -1.22
CA PRO A 220 -2.48 13.41 -0.90
C PRO A 220 -3.34 14.45 -1.62
N SER A 221 -2.85 15.67 -1.81
CA SER A 221 -3.58 16.76 -2.49
C SER A 221 -3.80 16.53 -3.98
N SER A 222 -3.03 15.62 -4.60
CA SER A 222 -3.21 15.22 -6.00
C SER A 222 -4.27 14.15 -6.19
N LEU A 223 -4.76 13.55 -5.11
CA LEU A 223 -5.71 12.44 -5.15
C LEU A 223 -7.14 12.92 -4.94
N ARG A 224 -8.05 12.34 -5.72
CA ARG A 224 -9.49 12.48 -5.58
C ARG A 224 -10.09 11.42 -4.67
N ALA A 225 -9.56 10.19 -4.76
CA ALA A 225 -10.01 9.08 -3.94
C ALA A 225 -8.88 8.06 -3.76
N VAL A 226 -8.97 7.27 -2.69
CA VAL A 226 -8.25 6.01 -2.55
C VAL A 226 -9.29 4.90 -2.45
N GLU A 227 -9.25 3.94 -3.38
CA GLU A 227 -10.10 2.76 -3.34
C GLU A 227 -9.28 1.56 -2.86
N ILE A 228 -9.82 0.82 -1.88
CA ILE A 228 -9.19 -0.37 -1.32
C ILE A 228 -10.09 -1.56 -1.61
N LEU A 229 -9.69 -2.37 -2.58
CA LEU A 229 -10.39 -3.61 -2.90
C LEU A 229 -9.89 -4.70 -1.97
N ARG A 230 -10.76 -5.24 -1.15
CA ARG A 230 -10.42 -6.25 -0.13
C ARG A 230 -10.56 -7.67 -0.69
N GLY A 231 -9.61 -8.53 -0.34
CA GLY A 231 -9.49 -9.88 -0.88
C GLY A 231 -8.77 -9.97 -2.22
N PRO A 232 -8.54 -11.20 -2.73
CA PRO A 232 -7.77 -11.41 -3.97
C PRO A 232 -8.43 -10.79 -5.19
N ASN A 233 -7.63 -10.05 -5.95
CA ASN A 233 -8.05 -9.36 -7.19
C ASN A 233 -7.20 -9.74 -8.40
N SER A 234 -6.49 -10.86 -8.32
CA SER A 234 -5.56 -11.26 -9.37
C SER A 234 -6.20 -11.53 -10.72
N ALA A 235 -7.52 -11.74 -10.77
CA ALA A 235 -8.27 -11.90 -12.02
C ALA A 235 -8.27 -10.61 -12.87
N GLN A 236 -8.20 -9.45 -12.24
CA GLN A 236 -8.20 -8.15 -12.93
C GLN A 236 -6.81 -7.52 -12.92
N TYR A 237 -6.11 -7.58 -11.78
CA TYR A 237 -4.88 -6.84 -11.51
C TYR A 237 -3.61 -7.71 -11.52
N GLY A 238 -3.73 -9.03 -11.72
CA GLY A 238 -2.59 -9.94 -11.82
C GLY A 238 -1.90 -10.21 -10.49
N SER A 239 -0.58 -10.41 -10.55
CA SER A 239 0.24 -10.77 -9.39
C SER A 239 0.23 -9.70 -8.29
N ASP A 240 0.45 -10.15 -7.05
CA ASP A 240 0.60 -9.34 -5.83
C ASP A 240 -0.72 -8.80 -5.24
N SER A 241 -1.87 -9.29 -5.75
CA SER A 241 -3.19 -8.93 -5.24
C SER A 241 -3.84 -10.06 -4.43
N LEU A 242 -3.09 -10.68 -3.49
CA LEU A 242 -3.61 -11.76 -2.63
C LEU A 242 -4.45 -11.24 -1.45
N GLY A 243 -4.04 -10.15 -0.82
CA GLY A 243 -4.75 -9.50 0.28
C GLY A 243 -5.75 -8.46 -0.21
N GLY A 244 -5.40 -7.79 -1.32
CA GLY A 244 -6.19 -6.71 -1.89
C GLY A 244 -5.45 -5.90 -2.94
N THR A 245 -6.11 -4.83 -3.37
CA THR A 245 -5.54 -3.86 -4.33
C THR A 245 -5.82 -2.46 -3.85
N LEU A 246 -4.80 -1.61 -3.86
CA LEU A 246 -4.91 -0.17 -3.57
C LEU A 246 -4.94 0.59 -4.89
N GLN A 247 -5.96 1.40 -5.09
CA GLN A 247 -6.12 2.26 -6.25
C GLN A 247 -6.07 3.72 -5.81
N LEU A 248 -5.05 4.42 -6.24
CA LEU A 248 -4.91 5.86 -6.07
C LEU A 248 -5.53 6.54 -7.28
N ILE A 249 -6.64 7.23 -7.08
CA ILE A 249 -7.38 7.91 -8.14
C ILE A 249 -6.98 9.38 -8.15
N SER A 250 -6.30 9.80 -9.20
CA SER A 250 -5.82 11.17 -9.34
C SER A 250 -6.96 12.17 -9.55
N ARG A 251 -6.74 13.41 -9.11
CA ARG A 251 -7.56 14.54 -9.56
C ARG A 251 -7.29 14.78 -11.04
N SER A 252 -8.34 15.02 -11.79
CA SER A 252 -8.31 15.24 -13.24
C SER A 252 -8.72 16.67 -13.55
N PRO A 253 -8.09 17.32 -14.53
CA PRO A 253 -8.56 18.64 -14.98
C PRO A 253 -9.95 18.54 -15.58
N GLU A 254 -10.75 19.57 -15.35
CA GLU A 254 -12.06 19.71 -15.99
C GLU A 254 -11.89 20.39 -17.33
N PHE A 255 -12.73 19.99 -18.31
CA PHE A 255 -12.90 20.76 -19.52
C PHE A 255 -13.76 21.99 -19.20
N GLY A 256 -13.40 23.14 -19.78
CA GLY A 256 -14.13 24.40 -19.62
C GLY A 256 -15.33 24.50 -20.54
N GLY A 257 -16.07 25.61 -20.42
CA GLY A 257 -17.09 26.02 -21.37
C GLY A 257 -16.53 26.62 -22.68
N PRO A 258 -17.31 27.40 -23.41
CA PRO A 258 -16.82 28.16 -24.57
C PRO A 258 -15.71 29.16 -24.22
N THR A 259 -15.71 29.68 -23.00
CA THR A 259 -14.67 30.53 -22.46
C THR A 259 -13.75 29.70 -21.60
N PRO A 260 -12.42 29.92 -21.68
CA PRO A 260 -11.45 29.28 -20.76
C PRO A 260 -11.77 29.58 -19.30
N GLU A 261 -11.67 28.58 -18.45
CA GLU A 261 -11.89 28.69 -17.01
C GLU A 261 -10.63 28.31 -16.25
N THR A 262 -10.33 29.06 -15.19
CA THR A 262 -9.20 28.78 -14.29
C THR A 262 -9.72 28.73 -12.87
N HIS A 263 -9.38 27.66 -12.16
CA HIS A 263 -9.67 27.48 -10.75
C HIS A 263 -8.40 27.06 -10.01
N GLY A 264 -8.33 27.39 -8.75
CA GLY A 264 -7.19 26.98 -7.94
C GLY A 264 -7.56 26.84 -6.47
N GLU A 265 -6.66 26.14 -5.78
CA GLU A 265 -6.73 26.01 -4.32
C GLU A 265 -5.34 25.99 -3.72
N ILE A 266 -5.25 26.54 -2.52
CA ILE A 266 -4.07 26.48 -1.67
C ILE A 266 -4.52 25.84 -0.37
N ASN A 267 -3.83 24.78 0.05
CA ASN A 267 -4.06 24.14 1.34
C ASN A 267 -2.79 24.24 2.17
N THR A 268 -2.92 24.57 3.45
CA THR A 268 -1.84 24.54 4.43
C THR A 268 -2.25 23.75 5.65
N PHE A 269 -1.31 23.07 6.28
CA PHE A 269 -1.58 22.37 7.53
C PHE A 269 -0.45 22.55 8.54
N PHE A 270 -0.81 22.42 9.80
CA PHE A 270 0.11 22.34 10.94
C PHE A 270 -0.34 21.22 11.88
N THR A 271 0.62 20.47 12.46
CA THR A 271 0.38 19.41 13.44
C THR A 271 1.33 19.56 14.62
N SER A 272 0.79 19.61 15.85
CA SER A 272 1.58 19.86 17.06
C SER A 272 2.39 18.66 17.56
N ALA A 273 1.97 17.42 17.25
CA ALA A 273 2.66 16.20 17.69
C ALA A 273 4.11 16.16 17.22
N ASP A 274 4.36 16.56 16.00
CA ASP A 274 5.68 16.57 15.37
C ASP A 274 6.09 17.97 14.87
N LEU A 275 5.32 19.01 15.22
CA LEU A 275 5.54 20.37 14.73
C LEU A 275 5.67 20.43 13.21
N SER A 276 4.90 19.59 12.52
CA SER A 276 4.91 19.54 11.06
C SER A 276 4.13 20.71 10.47
N PHE A 277 4.61 21.13 9.31
CA PHE A 277 3.98 22.15 8.49
C PHE A 277 4.09 21.76 7.03
N GLY A 278 3.03 21.96 6.27
CA GLY A 278 3.02 21.71 4.84
C GLY A 278 2.05 22.62 4.11
N SER A 279 2.31 22.78 2.82
CA SER A 279 1.43 23.51 1.90
C SER A 279 1.42 22.86 0.54
N ASN A 280 0.29 22.97 -0.14
CA ASN A 280 0.17 22.62 -1.55
C ASN A 280 -0.64 23.70 -2.28
N ALA A 281 -0.34 23.83 -3.56
CA ALA A 281 -1.05 24.69 -4.49
C ALA A 281 -1.45 23.89 -5.72
N LEU A 282 -2.74 23.91 -6.05
CA LEU A 282 -3.30 23.23 -7.21
C LEU A 282 -4.00 24.27 -8.08
N VAL A 283 -3.72 24.22 -9.39
CA VAL A 283 -4.36 25.07 -10.40
C VAL A 283 -4.89 24.20 -11.52
N THR A 284 -6.11 24.47 -11.96
CA THR A 284 -6.71 23.85 -13.13
C THR A 284 -7.03 24.92 -14.17
N TYR A 285 -6.81 24.59 -15.43
CA TYR A 285 -7.20 25.39 -16.59
C TYR A 285 -7.97 24.51 -17.58
N GLY A 286 -9.11 24.97 -18.04
CA GLY A 286 -10.00 24.20 -18.91
C GLY A 286 -10.52 25.02 -20.08
N THR A 287 -10.51 24.40 -21.26
CA THR A 287 -11.25 24.83 -22.47
C THR A 287 -12.13 23.68 -22.92
N GLN A 288 -12.94 23.86 -24.01
CA GLN A 288 -13.80 22.79 -24.53
C GLN A 288 -13.03 21.50 -24.91
N HIS A 289 -11.78 21.62 -25.33
CA HIS A 289 -11.00 20.49 -25.86
C HIS A 289 -9.73 20.18 -25.07
N PHE A 290 -9.39 21.02 -24.13
CA PHE A 290 -8.14 20.91 -23.38
C PHE A 290 -8.37 21.19 -21.90
N GLY A 291 -7.81 20.35 -21.06
CA GLY A 291 -7.79 20.52 -19.61
C GLY A 291 -6.38 20.30 -19.07
N LEU A 292 -5.93 21.17 -18.20
CA LEU A 292 -4.64 21.09 -17.51
C LEU A 292 -4.86 21.20 -16.01
N LEU A 293 -4.19 20.33 -15.24
CA LEU A 293 -4.07 20.42 -13.79
C LEU A 293 -2.59 20.37 -13.41
N ALA A 294 -2.16 21.34 -12.63
CA ALA A 294 -0.84 21.36 -12.02
C ALA A 294 -0.98 21.43 -10.49
N ASN A 295 -0.26 20.59 -9.77
CA ASN A 295 -0.20 20.58 -8.31
C ASN A 295 1.26 20.58 -7.87
N LEU A 296 1.60 21.42 -6.90
CA LEU A 296 2.89 21.46 -6.21
C LEU A 296 2.67 21.34 -4.72
N ALA A 297 3.47 20.56 -4.03
CA ALA A 297 3.36 20.35 -2.59
C ALA A 297 4.73 20.26 -1.93
N ALA A 298 4.82 20.77 -0.70
CA ALA A 298 5.97 20.60 0.17
C ALA A 298 5.53 20.50 1.62
N ARG A 299 6.18 19.61 2.39
CA ARG A 299 5.95 19.47 3.83
C ARG A 299 7.25 19.22 4.59
N ARG A 300 7.34 19.76 5.79
CA ARG A 300 8.36 19.43 6.78
C ARG A 300 7.68 18.75 7.96
N VAL A 301 8.12 17.52 8.27
CA VAL A 301 7.78 16.79 9.49
C VAL A 301 9.00 16.83 10.41
N ASN A 302 8.82 17.27 11.65
CA ASN A 302 9.89 17.30 12.63
C ASN A 302 9.82 16.10 13.59
N ASN A 303 10.54 16.17 14.73
CA ASN A 303 10.63 15.05 15.65
C ASN A 303 9.29 14.80 16.36
N LEU A 304 8.82 13.56 16.29
CA LEU A 304 7.57 13.13 16.91
C LEU A 304 7.66 13.16 18.45
N ARG A 305 6.59 13.62 19.10
CA ARG A 305 6.36 13.46 20.54
C ARG A 305 5.33 12.36 20.75
N PRO A 306 5.71 11.15 21.23
CA PRO A 306 4.76 10.13 21.65
C PRO A 306 4.09 10.51 22.98
N ALA A 307 3.11 9.75 23.42
CA ALA A 307 2.45 9.94 24.69
C ALA A 307 3.45 9.90 25.86
N GLY A 308 3.37 10.89 26.76
CA GLY A 308 4.32 11.06 27.86
C GLY A 308 5.78 11.29 27.41
N GLY A 309 6.06 11.45 26.11
CA GLY A 309 7.41 11.56 25.56
C GLY A 309 8.19 10.23 25.55
N ILE A 310 7.53 9.08 25.72
CA ILE A 310 8.17 7.76 25.88
C ILE A 310 7.85 6.85 24.70
N ASP A 311 8.88 6.30 24.09
CA ASP A 311 8.77 5.17 23.15
C ASP A 311 9.02 3.85 23.89
N GLY A 312 7.97 3.03 24.03
CA GLY A 312 8.01 1.76 24.74
C GLY A 312 8.89 0.70 24.10
N HIS A 313 9.28 0.84 22.83
CA HIS A 313 10.14 -0.10 22.08
C HIS A 313 11.55 0.42 21.84
N SER A 314 11.90 1.57 22.40
CA SER A 314 13.22 2.18 22.19
C SER A 314 14.34 1.22 22.54
N SER A 315 15.50 1.39 21.91
CA SER A 315 16.72 0.66 22.24
C SER A 315 17.11 0.82 23.71
N LEU A 316 16.74 1.96 24.34
CA LEU A 316 16.96 2.19 25.77
C LEU A 316 16.09 1.24 26.60
N THR A 317 14.81 1.14 26.31
CA THR A 317 13.89 0.20 26.98
C THR A 317 14.28 -1.24 26.67
N ARG A 318 14.55 -1.54 25.40
CA ARG A 318 14.88 -2.89 24.92
C ARG A 318 16.17 -3.43 25.52
N PHE A 319 17.25 -2.65 25.56
CA PHE A 319 18.57 -3.13 25.96
C PHE A 319 18.98 -2.71 27.34
N LEU A 320 18.56 -1.53 27.80
CA LEU A 320 18.97 -1.01 29.12
C LEU A 320 17.84 -1.04 30.15
N GLY A 321 16.59 -1.30 29.77
CA GLY A 321 15.45 -1.33 30.68
C GLY A 321 15.15 0.04 31.32
N ILE A 322 15.47 1.15 30.65
CA ILE A 322 15.20 2.52 31.10
C ILE A 322 14.29 3.24 30.09
N PRO A 323 13.51 4.25 30.49
CA PRO A 323 12.62 4.97 29.61
C PRO A 323 13.37 5.84 28.59
N SER A 324 12.80 5.97 27.40
CA SER A 324 13.43 6.71 26.27
C SER A 324 13.54 8.20 26.48
N ASN A 325 12.66 8.80 27.27
CA ASN A 325 12.61 10.25 27.51
C ASN A 325 13.79 10.83 28.30
N ILE A 326 14.72 9.97 28.76
CA ILE A 326 16.02 10.42 29.29
C ILE A 326 16.83 11.18 28.21
N LEU A 327 16.54 10.96 26.93
CA LEU A 327 17.15 11.68 25.80
C LEU A 327 16.27 12.84 25.29
N GLY A 328 15.21 13.18 26.01
CA GLY A 328 14.24 14.18 25.63
C GLY A 328 12.86 13.59 25.30
N ASP A 329 11.84 14.43 25.27
CA ASP A 329 10.43 14.02 25.06
C ASP A 329 10.04 13.86 23.59
N ARG A 330 10.94 14.20 22.66
CA ARG A 330 10.77 14.02 21.21
C ARG A 330 11.75 13.03 20.66
N LEU A 331 11.23 12.15 19.81
CA LEU A 331 12.01 11.06 19.21
C LEU A 331 12.94 11.60 18.13
N THR A 332 14.22 11.65 18.40
CA THR A 332 15.25 11.96 17.41
C THR A 332 15.19 10.94 16.26
N ASP A 333 15.68 11.29 15.07
CA ASP A 333 15.65 10.44 13.86
C ASP A 333 14.24 10.21 13.26
N THR A 334 13.25 11.02 13.61
CA THR A 334 11.89 10.89 13.07
C THR A 334 11.52 12.02 12.09
N ALA A 335 12.36 13.02 11.93
CA ALA A 335 12.13 14.17 11.05
C ALA A 335 12.43 13.86 9.57
N PHE A 336 11.71 14.53 8.65
CA PHE A 336 11.96 14.48 7.21
C PHE A 336 11.32 15.66 6.48
N THR A 337 11.73 15.88 5.22
CA THR A 337 11.09 16.81 4.29
C THR A 337 10.61 16.03 3.07
N GLN A 338 9.40 16.31 2.59
CA GLN A 338 8.88 15.75 1.35
C GLN A 338 8.35 16.88 0.47
N TYR A 339 8.63 16.79 -0.82
CA TYR A 339 8.16 17.73 -1.83
C TYR A 339 7.96 17.05 -3.17
N GLY A 340 7.09 17.62 -4.00
CA GLY A 340 6.80 17.07 -5.30
C GLY A 340 5.75 17.84 -6.06
N GLY A 341 5.37 17.31 -7.20
CA GLY A 341 4.34 17.88 -8.04
C GLY A 341 3.72 16.88 -9.00
N THR A 342 2.54 17.24 -9.49
CA THR A 342 1.76 16.47 -10.45
C THR A 342 1.34 17.37 -11.58
N LEU A 343 1.44 16.88 -12.80
CA LEU A 343 0.91 17.49 -14.00
C LEU A 343 -0.03 16.50 -14.67
N HIS A 344 -1.29 16.91 -14.91
CA HIS A 344 -2.28 16.10 -15.59
C HIS A 344 -2.87 16.89 -16.74
N LEU A 345 -2.84 16.33 -17.94
CA LEU A 345 -3.32 16.98 -19.16
C LEU A 345 -4.31 16.06 -19.87
N ASN A 346 -5.48 16.62 -20.19
CA ASN A 346 -6.52 15.98 -20.99
C ASN A 346 -6.69 16.74 -22.30
N TYR A 347 -6.66 16.02 -23.43
CA TYR A 347 -6.91 16.60 -24.75
C TYR A 347 -7.94 15.77 -25.52
N ALA A 348 -9.07 16.38 -25.84
CA ALA A 348 -10.19 15.77 -26.56
C ALA A 348 -10.36 16.47 -27.94
N PRO A 349 -9.62 16.03 -29.00
CA PRO A 349 -9.66 16.65 -30.30
C PRO A 349 -11.03 16.54 -30.97
N ARG A 350 -11.78 15.48 -30.65
CA ARG A 350 -13.11 15.17 -31.14
C ARG A 350 -13.92 14.45 -30.08
N SER A 351 -15.25 14.50 -30.16
CA SER A 351 -16.14 13.67 -29.36
C SER A 351 -15.75 12.20 -29.48
N GLY A 352 -15.74 11.48 -28.37
CA GLY A 352 -15.37 10.07 -28.29
C GLY A 352 -13.87 9.75 -28.47
N GLN A 353 -12.98 10.74 -28.46
CA GLN A 353 -11.54 10.55 -28.50
C GLN A 353 -10.84 11.44 -27.49
N GLN A 354 -9.98 10.86 -26.67
CA GLN A 354 -9.24 11.62 -25.66
C GLN A 354 -7.83 11.07 -25.48
N PHE A 355 -6.89 11.98 -25.32
CA PHE A 355 -5.53 11.71 -24.88
C PHE A 355 -5.36 12.22 -23.44
N ILE A 356 -4.84 11.37 -22.57
CA ILE A 356 -4.59 11.67 -21.16
C ILE A 356 -3.10 11.51 -20.91
N PHE A 357 -2.46 12.54 -20.34
CA PHE A 357 -1.06 12.50 -19.92
C PHE A 357 -0.99 12.82 -18.44
N HIS A 358 -0.33 11.98 -17.68
CA HIS A 358 -0.10 12.17 -16.26
C HIS A 358 1.39 12.05 -15.98
N TYR A 359 1.93 13.00 -15.27
CA TYR A 359 3.27 12.96 -14.73
C TYR A 359 3.25 13.36 -13.27
N GLN A 360 3.93 12.59 -12.45
CA GLN A 360 4.10 12.86 -11.02
C GLN A 360 5.56 12.63 -10.64
N ARG A 361 6.11 13.57 -9.87
CA ARG A 361 7.42 13.45 -9.25
C ARG A 361 7.31 13.77 -7.77
N SER A 362 7.96 12.97 -6.92
CA SER A 362 8.06 13.24 -5.49
C SER A 362 9.41 12.78 -4.95
N GLN A 363 9.91 13.52 -3.96
CA GLN A 363 11.16 13.26 -3.28
C GLN A 363 10.99 13.47 -1.78
N GLN A 364 11.72 12.65 -1.01
CA GLN A 364 11.81 12.74 0.43
C GLN A 364 13.28 12.80 0.85
N ASP A 365 13.62 13.79 1.67
CA ASP A 365 14.96 14.04 2.19
C ASP A 365 14.97 13.94 3.72
N GLY A 366 16.10 13.46 4.28
CA GLY A 366 16.32 13.36 5.72
C GLY A 366 15.55 12.22 6.41
N GLY A 367 14.87 11.35 5.64
CA GLY A 367 14.15 10.22 6.20
C GLY A 367 15.08 9.16 6.78
N LYS A 368 14.68 8.54 7.90
CA LYS A 368 15.44 7.50 8.58
C LYS A 368 14.56 6.30 8.94
N ARG A 369 15.21 5.16 9.08
CA ARG A 369 14.63 3.94 9.64
C ARG A 369 14.71 4.01 11.16
N TYR A 370 13.73 4.66 11.79
CA TYR A 370 13.68 4.83 13.25
C TYR A 370 13.73 3.49 13.99
N ASP A 371 13.06 2.46 13.44
CA ASP A 371 13.09 1.09 13.95
C ASP A 371 14.50 0.42 13.96
N GLN A 372 15.46 1.00 13.25
CA GLN A 372 16.86 0.55 13.25
C GLN A 372 17.78 1.46 14.06
N THR A 373 17.38 2.71 14.33
CA THR A 373 18.09 3.61 15.23
C THR A 373 17.52 3.49 16.65
N LEU A 374 17.18 4.59 17.29
CA LEU A 374 16.70 4.59 18.68
C LEU A 374 15.40 3.80 18.90
N GLY A 375 14.55 3.65 17.90
CA GLY A 375 13.30 2.90 18.00
C GLY A 375 13.44 1.38 17.99
N GLY A 376 14.64 0.82 17.98
CA GLY A 376 14.79 -0.63 17.98
C GLY A 376 16.22 -1.14 18.16
N ASP A 377 17.09 -1.02 17.12
CA ASP A 377 18.41 -1.65 17.12
C ASP A 377 19.49 -0.80 17.78
N GLY A 378 19.25 0.50 17.98
CA GLY A 378 20.22 1.40 18.61
C GLY A 378 21.37 1.85 17.69
N ASN A 379 21.29 1.58 16.38
CA ASN A 379 22.30 2.00 15.41
C ASN A 379 22.45 3.53 15.37
N LEU A 380 23.61 4.03 14.93
CA LEU A 380 23.86 5.47 14.75
C LEU A 380 23.31 5.96 13.40
N ILE A 381 23.43 5.14 12.37
CA ILE A 381 23.03 5.48 11.00
C ILE A 381 22.08 4.41 10.46
N ALA A 382 20.90 4.85 10.02
CA ALA A 382 19.94 4.05 9.26
C ALA A 382 19.13 4.98 8.35
N ASP A 383 19.83 5.65 7.43
CA ASP A 383 19.28 6.70 6.58
C ASP A 383 18.61 6.14 5.34
N LEU A 384 17.52 6.80 4.93
CA LEU A 384 16.92 6.68 3.62
C LEU A 384 17.24 7.95 2.84
N ARG A 385 18.24 7.87 1.97
CA ARG A 385 18.69 8.98 1.14
C ARG A 385 18.15 8.82 -0.28
N ASN A 386 18.07 9.91 -1.01
CA ASN A 386 17.64 9.91 -2.41
C ASN A 386 16.32 9.14 -2.64
N LEU A 387 15.41 9.17 -1.68
CA LEU A 387 14.13 8.51 -1.83
C LEU A 387 13.25 9.35 -2.76
N MET A 388 13.07 8.89 -3.98
CA MET A 388 12.29 9.61 -4.99
C MET A 388 11.63 8.69 -5.99
N MET A 389 10.58 9.19 -6.62
CA MET A 389 9.89 8.53 -7.71
C MET A 389 9.56 9.52 -8.83
N ASP A 390 9.56 9.00 -10.06
CA ASP A 390 8.92 9.61 -11.22
C ASP A 390 7.94 8.59 -11.79
N PHE A 391 6.70 9.01 -11.98
CA PHE A 391 5.63 8.18 -12.53
C PHE A 391 4.96 8.92 -13.69
N PHE A 392 4.87 8.28 -14.82
CA PHE A 392 4.29 8.83 -16.03
C PHE A 392 3.38 7.80 -16.70
N TYR A 393 2.25 8.24 -17.23
CA TYR A 393 1.53 7.48 -18.23
C TYR A 393 0.94 8.38 -19.31
N ALA A 394 0.79 7.80 -20.51
CA ALA A 394 0.06 8.34 -21.63
C ALA A 394 -1.03 7.34 -22.02
N ARG A 395 -2.28 7.79 -22.05
CA ARG A 395 -3.46 6.97 -22.35
C ARG A 395 -4.23 7.56 -23.51
N TYR A 396 -4.55 6.71 -24.47
CA TYR A 396 -5.51 7.02 -25.53
C TYR A 396 -6.81 6.28 -25.25
N VAL A 397 -7.92 7.01 -25.24
CA VAL A 397 -9.27 6.47 -25.07
C VAL A 397 -10.07 6.77 -26.33
N LYS A 398 -10.74 5.75 -26.87
CA LYS A 398 -11.60 5.88 -28.02
C LYS A 398 -12.91 5.11 -27.82
N GLN A 399 -14.00 5.78 -28.08
CA GLN A 399 -15.33 5.19 -28.16
C GLN A 399 -15.62 4.69 -29.59
N ASN A 400 -16.56 3.75 -29.71
CA ASN A 400 -16.94 3.14 -30.99
C ASN A 400 -15.70 2.59 -31.73
N LEU A 401 -14.92 1.76 -31.07
CA LEU A 401 -13.73 1.13 -31.64
C LEU A 401 -14.10 -0.18 -32.39
N GLY A 402 -14.67 -0.05 -33.57
CA GLY A 402 -15.13 -1.19 -34.39
C GLY A 402 -16.21 -2.01 -33.68
N PHE A 403 -15.92 -3.26 -33.30
CA PHE A 403 -16.86 -4.12 -32.57
C PHE A 403 -17.06 -3.66 -31.11
N PHE A 404 -16.07 -3.03 -30.52
CA PHE A 404 -16.10 -2.62 -29.12
C PHE A 404 -16.71 -1.23 -28.93
N ASP A 405 -17.44 -1.04 -27.85
CA ASP A 405 -18.07 0.24 -27.52
C ASP A 405 -17.02 1.25 -27.02
N ASN A 406 -16.06 0.79 -26.18
CA ASN A 406 -14.95 1.61 -25.74
C ASN A 406 -13.63 0.84 -25.81
N GLY A 407 -12.54 1.57 -25.98
CA GLY A 407 -11.19 1.04 -25.90
C GLY A 407 -10.20 2.03 -25.30
N SER A 408 -9.26 1.54 -24.54
CA SER A 408 -8.13 2.34 -24.08
C SER A 408 -6.79 1.61 -24.25
N PHE A 409 -5.76 2.40 -24.55
CA PHE A 409 -4.37 1.94 -24.64
C PHE A 409 -3.51 2.85 -23.81
N THR A 410 -2.71 2.27 -22.93
CA THR A 410 -1.87 3.01 -21.99
C THR A 410 -0.42 2.57 -22.10
N PHE A 411 0.49 3.51 -22.24
CA PHE A 411 1.91 3.37 -22.01
C PHE A 411 2.27 4.00 -20.67
N SER A 412 3.16 3.39 -19.90
CA SER A 412 3.60 3.91 -18.61
C SER A 412 5.11 3.74 -18.39
N TYR A 413 5.65 4.63 -17.57
CA TYR A 413 6.99 4.56 -17.04
C TYR A 413 6.97 4.93 -15.56
N ASN A 414 7.55 4.06 -14.73
CA ASN A 414 7.67 4.24 -13.28
C ASN A 414 9.12 4.02 -12.89
N THR A 415 9.74 4.99 -12.24
CA THR A 415 11.08 4.82 -11.66
C THR A 415 11.04 5.13 -10.18
N GLN A 416 11.52 4.20 -9.38
CA GLN A 416 11.60 4.30 -7.92
C GLN A 416 13.06 4.16 -7.51
N ARG A 417 13.56 5.13 -6.72
CA ARG A 417 14.96 5.22 -6.32
C ARG A 417 15.09 5.45 -4.82
N GLU A 418 15.95 4.67 -4.17
CA GLU A 418 16.37 4.88 -2.79
C GLU A 418 17.87 4.61 -2.63
N GLU A 419 18.48 5.25 -1.64
CA GLU A 419 19.79 4.90 -1.11
C GLU A 419 19.65 4.63 0.39
N ARG A 420 20.11 3.47 0.83
CA ARG A 420 20.19 3.11 2.23
C ARG A 420 21.61 3.21 2.72
N VAL A 421 21.78 3.92 3.82
CA VAL A 421 23.07 4.03 4.50
C VAL A 421 22.88 3.51 5.92
N ASN A 422 23.53 2.40 6.23
CA ASN A 422 23.40 1.73 7.53
C ASN A 422 24.77 1.52 8.18
N GLN A 423 24.82 1.73 9.51
CA GLN A 423 25.94 1.35 10.36
C GLN A 423 25.40 0.43 11.43
N GLY A 424 25.81 -0.85 11.41
CA GLY A 424 25.38 -1.86 12.35
C GLY A 424 26.13 -1.78 13.69
N GLY A 425 26.10 -2.89 14.45
CA GLY A 425 26.85 -3.03 15.71
C GLY A 425 26.22 -2.30 16.90
N GLN A 426 24.90 -2.03 16.82
CA GLN A 426 24.12 -1.43 17.89
C GLN A 426 24.73 -0.11 18.41
N GLY A 427 25.14 0.74 17.48
CA GLY A 427 25.72 2.05 17.75
C GLY A 427 27.24 2.07 17.87
N ASN A 428 27.93 1.07 17.34
CA ASN A 428 29.39 1.07 17.24
C ASN A 428 29.88 2.17 16.25
N PRO A 429 30.55 3.24 16.71
CA PRO A 429 31.00 4.33 15.84
C PRO A 429 32.11 3.89 14.87
N PHE A 430 32.79 2.79 15.16
CA PHE A 430 33.84 2.22 14.32
C PHE A 430 33.34 1.11 13.40
N GLY A 431 32.05 0.78 13.47
CA GLY A 431 31.41 -0.22 12.63
C GLY A 431 31.38 0.22 11.18
N ASN A 432 31.45 -0.75 10.28
CA ASN A 432 31.36 -0.50 8.84
C ASN A 432 30.06 0.20 8.47
N ILE A 433 30.13 1.16 7.55
CA ILE A 433 28.99 1.88 6.98
C ILE A 433 28.71 1.31 5.60
N THR A 434 27.55 0.73 5.43
CA THR A 434 27.10 0.12 4.17
C THR A 434 26.21 1.09 3.41
N HIS A 435 26.54 1.34 2.15
CA HIS A 435 25.75 2.10 1.19
C HIS A 435 25.12 1.15 0.18
N GLN A 436 23.81 1.16 0.09
CA GLN A 436 23.03 0.35 -0.86
C GLN A 436 22.13 1.27 -1.68
N TYR A 437 22.49 1.48 -2.90
CA TYR A 437 21.67 2.21 -3.87
C TYR A 437 20.76 1.24 -4.61
N GLU A 438 19.52 1.64 -4.84
CA GLU A 438 18.55 0.88 -5.62
C GLU A 438 17.71 1.81 -6.49
N ARG A 439 17.66 1.50 -7.78
CA ARG A 439 16.75 2.15 -8.73
C ARG A 439 16.07 1.08 -9.59
N THR A 440 14.76 1.03 -9.54
CA THR A 440 13.92 0.19 -10.39
C THR A 440 13.25 1.05 -11.44
N ASN A 441 13.43 0.68 -12.71
CA ASN A 441 12.76 1.31 -13.85
C ASN A 441 11.76 0.30 -14.42
N ALA A 442 10.48 0.60 -14.41
CA ALA A 442 9.39 -0.23 -14.90
C ALA A 442 8.72 0.44 -16.10
N PHE A 443 8.70 -0.25 -17.24
CA PHE A 443 7.94 0.13 -18.42
C PHE A 443 6.69 -0.71 -18.51
N GLY A 444 5.55 -0.10 -18.78
CA GLY A 444 4.26 -0.77 -18.86
C GLY A 444 3.51 -0.47 -20.13
N LEU A 445 2.80 -1.49 -20.63
CA LEU A 445 1.78 -1.37 -21.66
C LEU A 445 0.52 -2.05 -21.13
N SER A 446 -0.63 -1.40 -21.28
CA SER A 446 -1.91 -2.03 -20.98
C SER A 446 -2.98 -1.60 -21.98
N PHE A 447 -3.95 -2.47 -22.14
CA PHE A 447 -5.13 -2.18 -22.95
C PHE A 447 -6.39 -2.70 -22.29
N PHE A 448 -7.50 -2.11 -22.69
CA PHE A 448 -8.82 -2.40 -22.18
C PHE A 448 -9.84 -2.17 -23.31
N LEU A 449 -10.75 -3.12 -23.48
CA LEU A 449 -11.81 -3.09 -24.50
C LEU A 449 -13.09 -3.61 -23.87
N ASP A 450 -14.20 -2.91 -24.00
CA ASP A 450 -15.50 -3.35 -23.53
C ASP A 450 -16.57 -3.38 -24.61
N LYS A 451 -17.56 -4.23 -24.40
CA LYS A 451 -18.71 -4.41 -25.27
C LYS A 451 -19.95 -4.72 -24.47
N GLN A 452 -20.97 -3.91 -24.62
CA GLN A 452 -22.31 -4.26 -24.17
C GLN A 452 -22.94 -5.26 -25.17
N ILE A 453 -23.00 -6.53 -24.78
CA ILE A 453 -23.52 -7.63 -25.62
C ILE A 453 -25.05 -7.57 -25.69
N THR A 454 -25.68 -7.38 -24.53
CA THR A 454 -27.12 -7.16 -24.37
C THR A 454 -27.34 -5.98 -23.43
N ARG A 455 -28.60 -5.55 -23.24
CA ARG A 455 -28.93 -4.52 -22.25
C ARG A 455 -28.45 -4.83 -20.84
N ASN A 456 -28.38 -6.12 -20.50
CA ASN A 456 -28.10 -6.62 -19.16
C ASN A 456 -26.72 -7.28 -19.07
N GLN A 457 -25.91 -7.28 -20.13
CA GLN A 457 -24.64 -8.01 -20.15
C GLN A 457 -23.53 -7.17 -20.77
N THR A 458 -22.44 -7.01 -20.05
CA THR A 458 -21.24 -6.31 -20.50
C THR A 458 -20.05 -7.28 -20.45
N PHE A 459 -19.41 -7.43 -21.58
CA PHE A 459 -18.20 -8.20 -21.76
C PHE A 459 -16.99 -7.27 -21.87
N LEU A 460 -15.86 -7.71 -21.29
CA LEU A 460 -14.64 -6.96 -21.24
C LEU A 460 -13.45 -7.88 -21.52
N ILE A 461 -12.48 -7.37 -22.26
CA ILE A 461 -11.17 -7.98 -22.45
C ILE A 461 -10.08 -6.96 -22.16
N GLY A 462 -9.06 -7.35 -21.42
CA GLY A 462 -7.92 -6.50 -21.10
C GLY A 462 -6.62 -7.27 -20.97
N GLY A 463 -5.54 -6.51 -20.93
CA GLY A 463 -4.22 -7.11 -20.76
C GLY A 463 -3.18 -6.08 -20.39
N ASP A 464 -2.11 -6.56 -19.79
CA ASP A 464 -0.98 -5.73 -19.39
C ASP A 464 0.35 -6.48 -19.53
N LEU A 465 1.42 -5.70 -19.68
CA LEU A 465 2.79 -6.19 -19.73
C LEU A 465 3.70 -5.14 -19.08
N TYR A 466 4.42 -5.54 -18.05
CA TYR A 466 5.41 -4.71 -17.34
C TYR A 466 6.80 -5.32 -17.45
N HIS A 467 7.81 -4.48 -17.65
CA HIS A 467 9.20 -4.86 -17.71
C HIS A 467 10.02 -3.99 -16.75
N ASP A 468 10.49 -4.61 -15.67
CA ASP A 468 11.34 -3.96 -14.68
C ASP A 468 12.82 -4.25 -14.93
N LYS A 469 13.65 -3.23 -14.74
CA LYS A 469 15.10 -3.33 -14.74
C LYS A 469 15.67 -2.63 -13.52
N VAL A 470 16.54 -3.33 -12.80
CA VAL A 470 17.13 -2.86 -11.55
C VAL A 470 18.57 -2.39 -11.76
N ASN A 471 18.92 -1.28 -11.14
CA ASN A 471 20.28 -0.83 -10.93
C ASN A 471 20.53 -0.70 -9.44
N SER A 472 21.45 -1.50 -8.88
CA SER A 472 21.66 -1.62 -7.43
C SER A 472 23.13 -1.80 -7.06
N PRO A 473 23.99 -0.79 -7.23
CA PRO A 473 25.35 -0.82 -6.71
C PRO A 473 25.34 -0.72 -5.17
N ALA A 474 26.31 -1.38 -4.53
CA ALA A 474 26.55 -1.26 -3.10
C ALA A 474 28.04 -1.31 -2.76
N TYR A 475 28.39 -0.59 -1.70
CA TYR A 475 29.74 -0.62 -1.13
C TYR A 475 29.72 -0.45 0.39
N THR A 476 30.78 -0.84 1.02
CA THR A 476 31.00 -0.68 2.46
C THR A 476 32.22 0.20 2.68
N PHE A 477 32.07 1.21 3.53
CA PHE A 477 33.12 2.09 4.01
C PHE A 477 33.52 1.70 5.44
N ASN A 478 34.81 1.51 5.69
CA ASN A 478 35.35 1.28 7.02
C ASN A 478 35.82 2.61 7.62
N PRO A 479 35.22 3.10 8.72
CA PRO A 479 35.59 4.41 9.30
C PRO A 479 37.01 4.47 9.90
N VAL A 480 37.61 3.30 10.25
CA VAL A 480 38.91 3.24 10.86
C VAL A 480 40.04 3.21 9.82
N SER A 481 39.92 2.31 8.85
CA SER A 481 40.93 2.16 7.79
C SER A 481 40.70 3.05 6.59
N HIS A 482 39.53 3.71 6.50
CA HIS A 482 39.05 4.50 5.36
C HIS A 482 38.92 3.67 4.06
N ALA A 483 38.96 2.37 4.16
CA ALA A 483 38.85 1.47 3.01
C ALA A 483 37.39 1.44 2.49
N VAL A 484 37.26 1.48 1.17
CA VAL A 484 36.00 1.26 0.46
C VAL A 484 36.06 -0.09 -0.25
N THR A 485 35.10 -0.96 0.06
CA THR A 485 35.01 -2.29 -0.56
C THR A 485 33.63 -2.46 -1.21
N LEU A 486 33.59 -3.17 -2.34
CA LEU A 486 32.31 -3.54 -2.95
C LEU A 486 31.57 -4.51 -2.01
N SER A 487 30.27 -4.32 -1.87
CA SER A 487 29.45 -5.18 -1.03
C SER A 487 28.21 -5.65 -1.78
N ARG A 488 27.54 -6.65 -1.19
CA ARG A 488 26.31 -7.20 -1.76
C ARG A 488 25.18 -6.19 -1.62
N PRO A 489 24.54 -5.76 -2.73
CA PRO A 489 23.31 -4.97 -2.65
C PRO A 489 22.13 -5.84 -2.18
N ARG A 490 21.00 -5.20 -1.86
CA ARG A 490 19.79 -5.90 -1.44
C ARG A 490 19.24 -6.86 -2.49
N VAL A 491 19.30 -6.47 -3.75
CA VAL A 491 18.85 -7.24 -4.91
C VAL A 491 19.90 -7.21 -6.01
N PRO A 492 19.93 -8.21 -6.92
CA PRO A 492 20.99 -8.31 -7.93
C PRO A 492 21.01 -7.12 -8.88
N ASN A 493 22.18 -6.50 -9.06
CA ASN A 493 22.37 -5.46 -10.05
C ASN A 493 22.11 -5.98 -11.46
N GLY A 494 21.39 -5.20 -12.27
CA GLY A 494 21.02 -5.59 -13.64
C GLY A 494 19.95 -6.66 -13.71
N ALA A 495 19.30 -7.03 -12.61
CA ALA A 495 18.16 -7.94 -12.60
C ALA A 495 17.02 -7.40 -13.46
N ARG A 496 16.30 -8.32 -14.12
CA ARG A 496 15.14 -8.02 -14.96
C ARG A 496 13.96 -8.85 -14.53
N TYR A 497 12.79 -8.25 -14.61
CA TYR A 497 11.54 -8.94 -14.32
C TYR A 497 10.49 -8.54 -15.35
N ILE A 498 9.77 -9.54 -15.86
CA ILE A 498 8.64 -9.35 -16.77
C ILE A 498 7.42 -9.90 -16.05
N LEU A 499 6.36 -9.11 -16.01
CA LEU A 499 5.07 -9.49 -15.47
C LEU A 499 4.00 -9.09 -16.47
N GLY A 500 3.05 -9.98 -16.77
CA GLY A 500 1.94 -9.64 -17.65
C GLY A 500 0.83 -10.67 -17.63
N GLY A 501 -0.25 -10.36 -18.33
CA GLY A 501 -1.36 -11.29 -18.49
C GLY A 501 -2.47 -10.72 -19.37
N ILE A 502 -3.37 -11.60 -19.75
CA ILE A 502 -4.60 -11.28 -20.50
C ILE A 502 -5.76 -11.81 -19.69
N TYR A 503 -6.83 -11.01 -19.61
CA TYR A 503 -8.04 -11.39 -18.89
C TYR A 503 -9.30 -11.07 -19.66
N VAL A 504 -10.35 -11.81 -19.33
CA VAL A 504 -11.70 -11.58 -19.77
C VAL A 504 -12.60 -11.44 -18.53
N GLN A 505 -13.60 -10.61 -18.64
CA GLN A 505 -14.60 -10.41 -17.59
C GLN A 505 -15.98 -10.31 -18.22
N ASP A 506 -16.99 -10.86 -17.56
CA ASP A 506 -18.39 -10.73 -17.92
C ASP A 506 -19.20 -10.34 -16.68
N VAL A 507 -20.12 -9.41 -16.88
CA VAL A 507 -21.07 -8.96 -15.87
C VAL A 507 -22.46 -9.08 -16.45
N TYR A 508 -23.31 -9.87 -15.80
CA TYR A 508 -24.65 -10.19 -16.29
C TYR A 508 -25.72 -9.96 -15.22
N GLU A 509 -26.62 -9.04 -15.49
CA GLU A 509 -27.87 -8.81 -14.75
C GLU A 509 -28.92 -9.83 -15.20
N VAL A 510 -28.91 -11.02 -14.60
CA VAL A 510 -29.85 -12.10 -14.95
C VAL A 510 -31.30 -11.67 -14.77
N ILE A 511 -31.58 -11.02 -13.67
CA ILE A 511 -32.82 -10.36 -13.34
C ILE A 511 -32.44 -8.93 -12.93
N PRO A 512 -32.77 -7.90 -13.75
CA PRO A 512 -32.45 -6.53 -13.43
C PRO A 512 -32.76 -6.16 -11.97
N GLU A 513 -31.82 -5.51 -11.31
CA GLU A 513 -31.87 -5.07 -9.92
C GLU A 513 -31.99 -6.19 -8.85
N LYS A 514 -32.23 -7.46 -9.24
CA LYS A 514 -32.45 -8.56 -8.29
C LYS A 514 -31.38 -9.63 -8.29
N LEU A 515 -30.84 -9.98 -9.45
CA LEU A 515 -29.84 -11.06 -9.56
C LEU A 515 -28.76 -10.66 -10.54
N ARG A 516 -27.56 -10.46 -10.03
CA ARG A 516 -26.35 -10.11 -10.79
C ARG A 516 -25.29 -11.18 -10.62
N LEU A 517 -24.67 -11.55 -11.71
CA LEU A 517 -23.52 -12.43 -11.79
C LEU A 517 -22.32 -11.64 -12.34
N SER A 518 -21.14 -11.89 -11.79
CA SER A 518 -19.87 -11.35 -12.31
C SER A 518 -18.84 -12.46 -12.35
N GLY A 519 -18.13 -12.60 -13.46
CA GLY A 519 -17.08 -13.58 -13.65
C GLY A 519 -15.86 -12.97 -14.33
N ALA A 520 -14.66 -13.36 -13.90
CA ALA A 520 -13.42 -12.97 -14.57
C ALA A 520 -12.41 -14.13 -14.56
N LEU A 521 -11.64 -14.25 -15.64
CA LEU A 521 -10.55 -15.23 -15.79
C LEU A 521 -9.34 -14.53 -16.40
N ARG A 522 -8.16 -14.78 -15.84
CA ARG A 522 -6.89 -14.23 -16.31
C ARG A 522 -5.83 -15.32 -16.40
N TYR A 523 -5.06 -15.31 -17.48
CA TYR A 523 -3.78 -16.01 -17.59
C TYR A 523 -2.64 -15.07 -17.26
N ASN A 524 -1.82 -15.44 -16.28
CA ASN A 524 -0.69 -14.66 -15.76
C ASN A 524 0.64 -15.30 -16.15
N VAL A 525 1.64 -14.47 -16.44
CA VAL A 525 3.03 -14.90 -16.71
C VAL A 525 3.98 -13.98 -15.97
N ALA A 526 4.97 -14.55 -15.30
CA ALA A 526 6.08 -13.80 -14.71
C ALA A 526 7.42 -14.46 -15.05
N SER A 527 8.44 -13.66 -15.29
CA SER A 527 9.79 -14.12 -15.60
C SER A 527 10.85 -13.24 -14.94
N TYR A 528 11.70 -13.87 -14.15
CA TYR A 528 12.86 -13.26 -13.48
C TYR A 528 14.15 -13.69 -14.17
N ARG A 529 15.15 -12.80 -14.15
CA ARG A 529 16.51 -13.11 -14.61
C ARG A 529 17.55 -12.22 -13.93
N SER A 530 18.58 -12.84 -13.34
CA SER A 530 19.83 -12.18 -12.93
C SER A 530 21.02 -12.79 -13.65
N ARG A 531 22.13 -12.05 -13.75
CA ARG A 531 23.38 -12.51 -14.36
C ARG A 531 24.55 -12.22 -13.44
N ALA A 532 25.35 -13.23 -13.12
CA ALA A 532 26.58 -13.10 -12.36
C ALA A 532 27.54 -12.06 -12.94
N ALA A 533 27.61 -11.95 -14.26
CA ALA A 533 28.44 -10.96 -14.97
C ALA A 533 28.07 -9.48 -14.67
N ASN A 534 26.88 -9.20 -14.11
CA ASN A 534 26.47 -7.85 -13.70
C ASN A 534 26.75 -7.60 -12.21
N SER A 535 27.32 -8.57 -11.52
CA SER A 535 27.62 -8.54 -10.08
C SER A 535 29.07 -8.21 -9.85
N PRO A 536 29.41 -7.39 -8.84
CA PRO A 536 30.79 -7.23 -8.44
C PRO A 536 31.42 -8.57 -8.02
N LEU A 537 32.74 -8.69 -8.23
CA LEU A 537 33.51 -9.83 -7.72
C LEU A 537 34.13 -9.46 -6.36
N VAL A 538 33.97 -10.36 -5.40
CA VAL A 538 34.63 -10.30 -4.11
C VAL A 538 35.35 -11.62 -3.87
N GLY A 539 36.65 -11.59 -3.64
CA GLY A 539 37.46 -12.81 -3.56
C GLY A 539 37.42 -13.67 -4.83
N GLY A 540 37.21 -13.06 -6.02
CA GLY A 540 37.09 -13.78 -7.30
C GLY A 540 35.71 -14.37 -7.59
N LEU A 541 34.75 -14.30 -6.65
CA LEU A 541 33.41 -14.85 -6.81
C LEU A 541 32.37 -13.73 -6.98
N PRO A 542 31.37 -13.87 -7.87
CA PRO A 542 30.31 -12.91 -8.03
C PRO A 542 29.38 -12.91 -6.80
N LEU A 543 29.01 -11.72 -6.34
CA LEU A 543 28.12 -11.56 -5.16
C LEU A 543 26.71 -12.14 -5.37
N PHE A 544 26.28 -12.26 -6.63
CA PHE A 544 25.02 -12.96 -7.00
C PHE A 544 25.27 -13.96 -8.12
N PRO A 545 24.63 -15.14 -8.06
CA PRO A 545 24.75 -16.14 -9.11
C PRO A 545 23.94 -15.78 -10.36
N ASN A 546 24.17 -16.54 -11.45
CA ASN A 546 23.22 -16.60 -12.55
C ASN A 546 21.94 -17.27 -12.05
N ASP A 547 20.81 -16.60 -12.19
CA ASP A 547 19.52 -17.16 -11.81
C ASP A 547 18.43 -16.75 -12.79
N SER A 548 17.42 -17.61 -12.99
CA SER A 548 16.25 -17.33 -13.80
C SER A 548 15.07 -18.16 -13.35
N LEU A 549 13.89 -17.58 -13.29
CA LEU A 549 12.64 -18.27 -12.98
C LEU A 549 11.58 -17.81 -13.97
N ARG A 550 10.73 -18.74 -14.39
CA ARG A 550 9.49 -18.45 -15.10
C ARG A 550 8.37 -19.21 -14.44
N VAL A 551 7.29 -18.50 -14.14
CA VAL A 551 6.05 -19.07 -13.61
C VAL A 551 4.87 -18.52 -14.39
N ASP A 552 3.83 -19.32 -14.51
CA ASP A 552 2.54 -18.93 -15.07
C ASP A 552 1.42 -19.65 -14.31
N ASP A 553 0.25 -19.04 -14.24
CA ASP A 553 -0.93 -19.63 -13.60
C ASP A 553 -2.20 -18.86 -14.02
N PHE A 554 -3.34 -19.49 -13.80
CA PHE A 554 -4.64 -18.87 -13.96
C PHE A 554 -5.11 -18.28 -12.64
N SER A 555 -5.72 -17.10 -12.69
CA SER A 555 -6.50 -16.50 -11.61
C SER A 555 -7.91 -16.24 -12.09
N GLY A 556 -8.88 -16.31 -11.18
CA GLY A 556 -10.28 -16.16 -11.54
C GLY A 556 -11.11 -15.61 -10.42
N ARG A 557 -12.28 -15.09 -10.76
CA ARG A 557 -13.28 -14.60 -9.81
C ARG A 557 -14.67 -15.01 -10.31
N PHE A 558 -15.54 -15.35 -9.39
CA PHE A 558 -16.96 -15.54 -9.63
C PHE A 558 -17.75 -14.97 -8.46
N GLY A 559 -18.74 -14.16 -8.74
CA GLY A 559 -19.55 -13.50 -7.73
C GLY A 559 -21.01 -13.46 -8.08
N VAL A 560 -21.84 -13.45 -7.05
CA VAL A 560 -23.31 -13.39 -7.10
C VAL A 560 -23.79 -12.31 -6.15
N LEU A 561 -24.63 -11.42 -6.62
CA LEU A 561 -25.42 -10.50 -5.80
C LEU A 561 -26.90 -10.82 -5.99
N VAL A 562 -27.59 -11.12 -4.89
CA VAL A 562 -29.03 -11.33 -4.83
C VAL A 562 -29.65 -10.19 -4.05
N SER A 563 -30.53 -9.40 -4.68
CA SER A 563 -31.26 -8.29 -4.08
C SER A 563 -32.77 -8.58 -4.09
N PRO A 564 -33.30 -9.35 -3.10
CA PRO A 564 -34.69 -9.77 -3.09
C PRO A 564 -35.67 -8.60 -2.89
N LEU A 565 -35.20 -7.56 -2.20
CA LEU A 565 -35.93 -6.33 -1.90
C LEU A 565 -35.00 -5.13 -2.13
N GLU A 566 -35.58 -4.00 -2.45
CA GLU A 566 -34.84 -2.72 -2.57
C GLU A 566 -34.03 -2.43 -1.29
N GLY A 567 -32.75 -2.19 -1.45
CA GLY A 567 -31.82 -1.91 -0.35
C GLY A 567 -31.36 -3.14 0.43
N LEU A 568 -31.82 -4.36 0.12
CA LEU A 568 -31.37 -5.59 0.76
C LEU A 568 -30.57 -6.42 -0.25
N GLY A 569 -29.30 -6.72 0.07
CA GLY A 569 -28.41 -7.49 -0.78
C GLY A 569 -27.70 -8.61 -0.03
N PHE A 570 -27.59 -9.78 -0.68
CA PHE A 570 -26.76 -10.89 -0.26
C PHE A 570 -25.67 -11.12 -1.30
N VAL A 571 -24.43 -11.15 -0.86
CA VAL A 571 -23.26 -11.29 -1.71
C VAL A 571 -22.57 -12.61 -1.45
N PHE A 572 -22.23 -13.32 -2.50
CA PHE A 572 -21.25 -14.39 -2.48
C PHE A 572 -20.18 -14.09 -3.49
N ASN A 573 -18.91 -14.19 -3.11
CA ASN A 573 -17.77 -14.00 -4.00
C ASN A 573 -16.71 -15.06 -3.74
N TYR A 574 -16.31 -15.75 -4.81
CA TYR A 574 -15.14 -16.61 -4.83
C TYR A 574 -14.05 -15.96 -5.68
N SER A 575 -12.81 -15.93 -5.18
CA SER A 575 -11.68 -15.46 -5.96
C SER A 575 -10.43 -16.31 -5.73
N ARG A 576 -9.75 -16.65 -6.83
CA ARG A 576 -8.45 -17.31 -6.84
C ARG A 576 -7.37 -16.27 -7.11
N GLY A 577 -6.53 -16.04 -6.10
CA GLY A 577 -5.39 -15.14 -6.18
C GLY A 577 -4.13 -15.83 -6.69
N PHE A 578 -3.22 -15.03 -7.24
CA PHE A 578 -1.93 -15.45 -7.75
C PHE A 578 -0.85 -14.43 -7.36
N ARG A 579 0.31 -14.93 -6.88
CA ARG A 579 1.51 -14.13 -6.67
C ARG A 579 2.74 -14.87 -7.20
N ALA A 580 3.42 -14.26 -8.14
CA ALA A 580 4.70 -14.75 -8.63
C ALA A 580 5.83 -14.33 -7.69
N PRO A 581 6.86 -15.18 -7.45
CA PRO A 581 8.07 -14.74 -6.75
C PRO A 581 8.69 -13.55 -7.48
N ASN A 582 8.92 -12.47 -6.77
CA ASN A 582 9.48 -11.24 -7.33
C ASN A 582 11.02 -11.17 -7.13
N ILE A 583 11.66 -10.09 -7.59
CA ILE A 583 13.12 -9.91 -7.45
C ILE A 583 13.55 -9.95 -5.98
N THR A 584 12.73 -9.44 -5.07
CA THR A 584 13.02 -9.48 -3.61
C THR A 584 12.96 -10.91 -3.06
N ASP A 585 12.01 -11.74 -3.51
CA ASP A 585 11.92 -13.13 -3.04
C ASP A 585 13.10 -13.98 -3.53
N LEU A 586 13.55 -13.75 -4.76
CA LEU A 586 14.58 -14.55 -5.43
C LEU A 586 15.99 -14.01 -5.21
N GLY A 587 16.15 -12.72 -5.04
CA GLY A 587 17.44 -12.03 -5.06
C GLY A 587 17.86 -11.36 -3.76
N THR A 588 17.04 -11.37 -2.70
CA THR A 588 17.50 -10.88 -1.39
C THR A 588 18.35 -11.95 -0.72
N LEU A 589 19.67 -11.75 -0.71
CA LEU A 589 20.64 -12.70 -0.20
C LEU A 589 21.60 -12.01 0.78
N GLY A 590 22.25 -12.78 1.65
CA GLY A 590 23.22 -12.29 2.64
C GLY A 590 22.53 -11.80 3.93
N LEU A 591 23.18 -10.91 4.66
CA LEU A 591 22.69 -10.43 5.95
C LEU A 591 21.42 -9.57 5.77
N THR A 592 20.35 -9.98 6.43
CA THR A 592 19.06 -9.28 6.49
C THR A 592 18.70 -8.92 7.92
N GLY A 593 17.53 -8.32 8.14
CA GLY A 593 17.06 -8.02 9.50
C GLY A 593 16.76 -9.25 10.36
N ASP A 594 16.53 -10.40 9.71
CA ASP A 594 16.07 -11.64 10.39
C ASP A 594 17.15 -12.73 10.45
N GLY A 595 18.31 -12.53 9.79
CA GLY A 595 19.38 -13.50 9.71
C GLY A 595 20.13 -13.44 8.38
N PHE A 596 20.95 -14.45 8.10
CA PHE A 596 21.68 -14.59 6.85
C PHE A 596 20.87 -15.44 5.85
N GLU A 597 20.40 -14.83 4.78
CA GLU A 597 19.59 -15.50 3.75
C GLU A 597 20.47 -16.08 2.63
N VAL A 598 20.19 -17.33 2.24
CA VAL A 598 20.89 -18.03 1.14
C VAL A 598 19.95 -18.40 0.00
N ASP A 599 20.51 -18.50 -1.21
CA ASP A 599 19.78 -18.92 -2.39
C ASP A 599 19.52 -20.44 -2.40
N PHE A 600 18.56 -20.85 -3.24
CA PHE A 600 18.18 -22.25 -3.43
C PHE A 600 19.38 -23.13 -3.80
N ASN A 601 20.25 -22.71 -4.72
CA ASN A 601 21.33 -23.56 -5.22
C ASN A 601 22.36 -23.83 -4.11
N SER A 602 22.73 -22.78 -3.35
CA SER A 602 23.66 -22.92 -2.21
C SER A 602 23.11 -23.86 -1.14
N ALA A 603 21.84 -23.73 -0.78
CA ALA A 603 21.20 -24.58 0.24
C ALA A 603 21.03 -26.03 -0.26
N SER A 604 20.53 -26.25 -1.46
CA SER A 604 20.25 -27.57 -2.01
C SER A 604 21.51 -28.37 -2.30
N SER A 605 22.62 -27.73 -2.70
CA SER A 605 23.91 -28.38 -2.95
C SER A 605 24.52 -29.03 -1.72
N LEU A 606 24.14 -28.55 -0.50
CA LEU A 606 24.55 -29.12 0.77
C LEU A 606 23.53 -30.08 1.38
N GLY A 607 22.48 -30.46 0.65
CA GLY A 607 21.41 -31.33 1.14
C GLY A 607 20.48 -30.61 2.11
N GLY A 608 20.29 -29.31 1.93
CA GLY A 608 19.49 -28.47 2.82
C GLY A 608 18.03 -28.89 2.93
N LEU A 609 17.54 -28.95 4.18
CA LEU A 609 16.16 -29.17 4.54
C LEU A 609 15.55 -27.91 5.13
N ILE A 610 14.23 -27.83 5.08
CA ILE A 610 13.46 -26.68 5.61
C ILE A 610 13.15 -26.92 7.08
N GLY A 611 13.47 -25.95 7.94
CA GLY A 611 13.05 -25.93 9.33
C GLY A 611 11.56 -25.55 9.48
N ASN A 612 10.91 -26.02 10.52
CA ASN A 612 9.50 -25.69 10.81
C ASN A 612 9.31 -24.24 11.31
N THR A 613 10.38 -23.56 11.72
CA THR A 613 10.40 -22.14 12.12
C THR A 613 11.65 -21.44 11.59
N ALA A 614 11.72 -20.13 11.74
CA ALA A 614 12.89 -19.32 11.38
C ALA A 614 13.93 -19.20 12.53
N GLY A 615 13.67 -19.78 13.68
CA GLY A 615 14.50 -19.65 14.89
C GLY A 615 15.55 -20.76 15.03
N SER A 616 16.47 -20.59 15.98
CA SER A 616 17.52 -21.58 16.31
C SER A 616 16.98 -22.90 16.88
N SER A 617 15.76 -22.91 17.41
CA SER A 617 15.06 -24.10 17.88
C SER A 617 14.30 -24.85 16.77
N ALA A 618 14.48 -24.47 15.50
CA ALA A 618 13.80 -25.12 14.37
C ALA A 618 14.09 -26.62 14.33
N VAL A 619 13.05 -27.41 14.03
CA VAL A 619 13.13 -28.85 13.80
C VAL A 619 12.97 -29.10 12.30
N SER A 620 13.73 -30.07 11.78
CA SER A 620 13.62 -30.44 10.38
C SER A 620 12.21 -30.92 10.02
N THR A 621 11.66 -30.39 8.95
CA THR A 621 10.38 -30.87 8.37
C THR A 621 10.56 -32.13 7.52
N GLY A 622 11.80 -32.51 7.21
CA GLY A 622 12.13 -33.55 6.24
C GLY A 622 11.97 -33.10 4.76
N LEU A 623 11.43 -31.91 4.53
CA LEU A 623 11.24 -31.37 3.16
C LEU A 623 12.54 -30.74 2.66
N PRO A 624 13.02 -31.10 1.44
CA PRO A 624 14.20 -30.48 0.86
C PRO A 624 13.90 -29.02 0.47
N VAL A 625 14.96 -28.19 0.49
CA VAL A 625 14.87 -26.87 -0.10
C VAL A 625 14.64 -26.99 -1.60
N THR A 626 13.53 -26.47 -2.08
CA THR A 626 13.14 -26.49 -3.49
C THR A 626 13.12 -25.08 -4.07
N ARG A 627 13.14 -24.99 -5.40
CA ARG A 627 13.02 -23.70 -6.09
C ARG A 627 11.65 -23.10 -5.85
N GLN A 628 11.61 -21.77 -5.61
CA GLN A 628 10.35 -21.08 -5.38
C GLN A 628 9.39 -21.22 -6.57
N SER A 629 8.11 -21.36 -6.25
CA SER A 629 6.98 -21.34 -7.18
C SER A 629 5.97 -20.26 -6.78
N SER A 630 4.95 -20.07 -7.61
CA SER A 630 3.89 -19.10 -7.30
C SER A 630 3.14 -19.46 -6.02
N GLU A 631 2.77 -18.44 -5.25
CA GLU A 631 1.75 -18.55 -4.21
C GLU A 631 0.37 -18.44 -4.85
N VAL A 632 -0.57 -19.18 -4.32
CA VAL A 632 -1.98 -19.12 -4.73
C VAL A 632 -2.87 -19.02 -3.51
N SER A 633 -3.98 -18.32 -3.66
CA SER A 633 -4.99 -18.27 -2.61
C SER A 633 -6.37 -18.59 -3.16
N ASN A 634 -7.20 -19.18 -2.30
CA ASN A 634 -8.63 -19.32 -2.55
C ASN A 634 -9.37 -18.52 -1.48
N ASN A 635 -10.19 -17.60 -1.91
CA ASN A 635 -10.94 -16.72 -1.03
C ASN A 635 -12.43 -16.90 -1.25
N PHE A 636 -13.16 -16.93 -0.14
CA PHE A 636 -14.62 -16.96 -0.10
C PHE A 636 -15.10 -15.78 0.75
N ASP A 637 -15.95 -14.94 0.19
CA ASP A 637 -16.65 -13.88 0.91
C ASP A 637 -18.15 -14.17 0.88
N VAL A 638 -18.78 -14.02 2.05
CA VAL A 638 -20.23 -14.02 2.19
C VAL A 638 -20.63 -12.72 2.86
N GLY A 639 -21.47 -11.95 2.19
CA GLY A 639 -21.86 -10.62 2.63
C GLY A 639 -23.36 -10.43 2.73
N PHE A 640 -23.73 -9.59 3.68
CA PHE A 640 -25.09 -9.07 3.86
C PHE A 640 -25.01 -7.55 3.81
N ARG A 641 -25.86 -6.91 3.01
CA ARG A 641 -25.96 -5.45 2.86
C ARG A 641 -27.39 -5.02 3.07
N TYR A 642 -27.58 -3.94 3.83
CA TYR A 642 -28.87 -3.32 3.98
C TYR A 642 -28.75 -1.81 3.85
N ARG A 643 -29.44 -1.23 2.88
CA ARG A 643 -29.43 0.17 2.53
C ARG A 643 -30.82 0.77 2.62
N ARG A 644 -30.97 1.76 3.42
CA ARG A 644 -32.19 2.58 3.49
C ARG A 644 -31.80 4.04 3.66
N ARG A 645 -32.71 4.93 3.35
CA ARG A 645 -32.49 6.40 3.37
C ARG A 645 -31.76 6.91 4.63
N ARG A 646 -31.89 6.24 5.76
CA ARG A 646 -31.31 6.67 7.06
C ARG A 646 -30.36 5.67 7.69
N PHE A 647 -30.17 4.51 7.06
CA PHE A 647 -29.42 3.43 7.68
C PHE A 647 -28.76 2.57 6.63
N ASP A 648 -27.45 2.51 6.68
CA ASP A 648 -26.62 1.68 5.81
C ASP A 648 -25.80 0.75 6.67
N THR A 649 -25.76 -0.55 6.35
CA THR A 649 -24.93 -1.52 7.04
C THR A 649 -24.43 -2.60 6.08
N ASP A 650 -23.17 -3.00 6.28
CA ASP A 650 -22.53 -4.11 5.59
C ASP A 650 -21.95 -5.08 6.64
N LEU A 651 -22.17 -6.35 6.45
CA LEU A 651 -21.53 -7.44 7.18
C LEU A 651 -20.89 -8.38 6.17
N THR A 652 -19.60 -8.65 6.29
CA THR A 652 -18.86 -9.58 5.42
C THR A 652 -18.07 -10.55 6.28
N ALA A 653 -18.30 -11.84 6.11
CA ALA A 653 -17.42 -12.90 6.58
C ALA A 653 -16.52 -13.36 5.44
N PHE A 654 -15.24 -13.57 5.72
CA PHE A 654 -14.28 -13.99 4.70
C PHE A 654 -13.37 -15.11 5.17
N LEU A 655 -12.90 -15.90 4.19
CA LEU A 655 -11.93 -16.97 4.37
C LEU A 655 -10.92 -16.92 3.22
N ILE A 656 -9.64 -16.78 3.53
CA ILE A 656 -8.53 -16.80 2.57
C ILE A 656 -7.62 -17.97 2.92
N ASP A 657 -7.57 -18.97 2.06
CA ASP A 657 -6.61 -20.08 2.15
C ASP A 657 -5.43 -19.79 1.20
N ILE A 658 -4.27 -19.46 1.75
CA ILE A 658 -3.01 -19.25 1.02
C ILE A 658 -2.26 -20.57 1.00
N ASN A 659 -1.95 -21.07 -0.17
CA ASN A 659 -1.17 -22.29 -0.35
C ASN A 659 0.20 -21.95 -0.94
N ARG A 660 1.21 -22.68 -0.50
CA ARG A 660 2.61 -22.50 -0.93
C ARG A 660 3.13 -21.08 -0.65
N ALA A 661 2.79 -20.51 0.50
CA ALA A 661 3.31 -19.20 0.90
C ALA A 661 4.84 -19.21 0.97
N ILE A 662 5.47 -18.19 0.38
CA ILE A 662 6.93 -18.02 0.41
C ILE A 662 7.30 -17.37 1.73
N THR A 663 7.82 -18.19 2.65
CA THR A 663 8.22 -17.77 3.99
C THR A 663 9.71 -17.97 4.21
N LYS A 664 10.27 -17.27 5.20
CA LYS A 664 11.63 -17.46 5.66
C LYS A 664 11.65 -18.55 6.73
N GLN A 665 12.50 -19.56 6.54
CA GLN A 665 12.65 -20.66 7.45
C GLN A 665 14.13 -20.91 7.74
N ALA A 666 14.45 -21.46 8.90
CA ALA A 666 15.81 -21.85 9.23
C ALA A 666 16.27 -22.96 8.28
N LEU A 667 17.48 -22.82 7.75
CA LEU A 667 18.14 -23.86 6.97
C LEU A 667 18.67 -24.94 7.91
N ILE A 668 18.28 -26.19 7.64
CA ILE A 668 18.76 -27.38 8.37
C ILE A 668 19.70 -28.16 7.44
N LEU A 669 20.93 -28.39 7.88
CA LEU A 669 21.90 -29.16 7.11
C LEU A 669 22.23 -30.48 7.81
N PRO A 670 22.64 -31.52 7.04
CA PRO A 670 23.20 -32.75 7.60
C PRO A 670 24.38 -32.45 8.52
N THR A 671 24.62 -33.31 9.49
CA THR A 671 25.76 -33.20 10.45
C THR A 671 27.09 -33.09 9.72
N GLY A 672 28.01 -32.24 10.21
CA GLY A 672 29.31 -32.00 9.58
C GLY A 672 29.32 -30.85 8.55
N ALA A 673 28.39 -29.94 8.64
CA ALA A 673 28.34 -28.76 7.76
C ALA A 673 29.34 -27.66 8.13
N VAL A 674 29.89 -27.67 9.35
CA VAL A 674 30.89 -26.66 9.80
C VAL A 674 32.11 -26.68 8.87
N GLY A 675 32.57 -25.49 8.46
CA GLY A 675 33.68 -25.30 7.52
C GLY A 675 33.26 -25.33 6.04
N ARG A 676 32.03 -25.76 5.70
CA ARG A 676 31.47 -25.60 4.35
C ARG A 676 30.97 -24.16 4.12
N PHE A 677 30.73 -23.80 2.86
CA PHE A 677 30.31 -22.46 2.48
C PHE A 677 28.86 -22.40 2.06
N LEU A 678 28.17 -21.36 2.50
CA LEU A 678 26.85 -20.93 2.04
C LEU A 678 26.98 -19.57 1.34
N GLY A 679 26.99 -19.57 0.02
CA GLY A 679 27.38 -18.41 -0.75
C GLY A 679 28.85 -18.03 -0.50
N ASP A 680 29.09 -16.81 0.01
CA ASP A 680 30.39 -16.25 0.34
C ASP A 680 30.82 -16.44 1.80
N GLN A 681 29.99 -17.10 2.64
CA GLN A 681 30.24 -17.22 4.07
C GLN A 681 30.51 -18.68 4.50
N PRO A 682 31.55 -18.92 5.34
CA PRO A 682 31.78 -20.24 5.96
C PRO A 682 30.73 -20.49 7.05
N ILE A 683 30.31 -21.73 7.20
CA ILE A 683 29.52 -22.19 8.34
C ILE A 683 30.44 -22.31 9.54
N VAL A 684 30.21 -21.55 10.59
CA VAL A 684 31.08 -21.53 11.81
C VAL A 684 30.49 -22.27 12.99
N ASN A 685 29.18 -22.52 12.98
CA ASN A 685 28.49 -23.27 14.02
C ASN A 685 27.33 -24.07 13.47
N GLN A 686 27.08 -25.25 14.01
CA GLN A 686 25.94 -26.11 13.71
C GLN A 686 25.41 -26.69 15.02
N LEU A 687 24.10 -26.47 15.28
CA LEU A 687 23.42 -27.04 16.44
C LEU A 687 23.08 -28.53 16.23
N PRO A 688 22.80 -29.28 17.31
CA PRO A 688 22.42 -30.70 17.22
C PRO A 688 21.19 -30.96 16.35
N ASN A 689 20.28 -29.99 16.24
CA ASN A 689 19.09 -30.04 15.35
C ASN A 689 19.41 -29.74 13.86
N GLY A 690 20.67 -29.48 13.50
CA GLY A 690 21.12 -29.22 12.14
C GLY A 690 21.06 -27.75 11.73
N VAL A 691 20.56 -26.84 12.57
CA VAL A 691 20.54 -25.38 12.31
C VAL A 691 21.97 -24.85 12.24
N VAL A 692 22.28 -24.00 11.26
CA VAL A 692 23.64 -23.51 10.99
C VAL A 692 23.74 -22.00 11.10
N PHE A 693 24.97 -21.53 11.39
CA PHE A 693 25.29 -20.11 11.59
C PHE A 693 26.55 -19.72 10.81
N VAL A 694 26.58 -18.46 10.37
CA VAL A 694 27.73 -17.85 9.68
C VAL A 694 28.29 -16.67 10.48
N PRO A 695 29.55 -16.23 10.25
CA PRO A 695 30.19 -15.17 11.05
C PRO A 695 29.42 -13.84 11.08
N LEU A 696 28.73 -13.52 9.98
CA LEU A 696 27.96 -12.28 9.85
C LEU A 696 26.65 -12.28 10.68
N ALA A 697 26.19 -13.46 11.12
CA ALA A 697 24.93 -13.62 11.85
C ALA A 697 25.07 -14.71 12.93
N LEU A 698 25.95 -14.51 13.92
CA LEU A 698 26.25 -15.51 14.96
C LEU A 698 25.07 -15.77 15.91
N SER A 699 24.19 -14.80 16.09
CA SER A 699 23.02 -14.90 17.00
C SER A 699 21.73 -15.30 16.28
N GLN A 700 21.73 -15.42 14.96
CA GLN A 700 20.58 -15.72 14.14
C GLN A 700 20.91 -16.86 13.17
N PRO A 701 20.00 -17.82 12.96
CA PRO A 701 20.24 -18.92 12.03
C PRO A 701 20.36 -18.44 10.59
N VAL A 702 20.99 -19.27 9.76
CA VAL A 702 20.91 -19.11 8.31
C VAL A 702 19.49 -19.43 7.86
N LEU A 703 18.93 -18.58 7.03
CA LEU A 703 17.55 -18.66 6.52
C LEU A 703 17.51 -18.98 5.03
N VAL A 704 16.47 -19.65 4.63
CA VAL A 704 16.12 -19.92 3.24
C VAL A 704 14.66 -19.49 2.99
N ARG A 705 14.38 -18.92 1.83
CA ARG A 705 13.00 -18.65 1.39
C ARG A 705 12.47 -19.85 0.65
N ALA A 706 11.37 -20.40 1.11
CA ALA A 706 10.74 -21.58 0.55
C ALA A 706 9.22 -21.45 0.49
N ASN A 707 8.58 -22.15 -0.44
CA ASN A 707 7.11 -22.34 -0.47
C ASN A 707 6.74 -23.40 0.56
N PHE A 708 6.74 -23.04 1.84
CA PHE A 708 6.62 -23.99 2.93
C PHE A 708 5.27 -23.93 3.64
N SER A 709 4.73 -22.73 3.88
CA SER A 709 3.56 -22.56 4.73
C SER A 709 2.26 -22.54 3.93
N ASP A 710 1.26 -23.26 4.43
CA ASP A 710 -0.13 -23.06 4.05
C ASP A 710 -0.82 -22.29 5.16
N ALA A 711 -1.22 -21.06 4.87
CA ALA A 711 -1.83 -20.17 5.84
C ALA A 711 -3.34 -20.02 5.56
N ARG A 712 -4.12 -19.93 6.64
CA ARG A 712 -5.54 -19.59 6.62
C ARG A 712 -5.75 -18.27 7.32
N ILE A 713 -6.45 -17.36 6.66
CA ILE A 713 -6.86 -16.07 7.23
C ILE A 713 -8.38 -16.00 7.13
N MET A 714 -9.03 -15.83 8.26
CA MET A 714 -10.49 -15.70 8.34
C MET A 714 -10.87 -14.49 9.17
N GLY A 715 -12.04 -13.93 8.91
CA GLY A 715 -12.45 -12.76 9.66
C GLY A 715 -13.87 -12.32 9.39
N LEU A 716 -14.23 -11.28 10.13
CA LEU A 716 -15.51 -10.61 10.09
C LEU A 716 -15.28 -9.10 9.95
N GLU A 717 -15.97 -8.49 9.01
CA GLU A 717 -15.95 -7.06 8.71
C GLU A 717 -17.37 -6.52 8.81
N TYR A 718 -17.60 -5.52 9.64
CA TYR A 718 -18.91 -4.90 9.83
C TYR A 718 -18.80 -3.38 9.71
N THR A 719 -19.73 -2.76 9.00
CA THR A 719 -19.87 -1.30 8.92
C THR A 719 -21.30 -0.87 9.19
N ILE A 720 -21.47 0.28 9.79
CA ILE A 720 -22.75 0.92 10.01
C ILE A 720 -22.62 2.44 9.82
N ASP A 721 -23.55 3.01 9.07
CA ASP A 721 -23.81 4.44 8.99
C ASP A 721 -25.29 4.70 9.19
N ALA A 722 -25.62 5.55 10.17
CA ALA A 722 -26.98 5.85 10.56
C ALA A 722 -27.22 7.34 10.67
N ARG A 723 -28.18 7.88 9.91
CA ARG A 723 -28.65 9.25 10.06
C ARG A 723 -29.73 9.26 11.16
N LEU A 724 -29.31 9.57 12.39
CA LEU A 724 -30.19 9.58 13.56
C LEU A 724 -31.32 10.61 13.41
N ASN A 725 -30.95 11.78 12.93
CA ASN A 725 -31.84 12.84 12.51
C ASN A 725 -31.15 13.69 11.43
N PRO A 726 -31.78 14.79 10.91
CA PRO A 726 -31.15 15.55 9.83
C PRO A 726 -29.80 16.19 10.16
N ASP A 727 -29.47 16.38 11.44
CA ASP A 727 -28.26 17.07 11.89
C ASP A 727 -27.24 16.12 12.52
N TRP A 728 -27.65 14.88 12.88
CA TRP A 728 -26.80 13.92 13.55
C TRP A 728 -26.59 12.65 12.72
N THR A 729 -25.34 12.28 12.53
CA THR A 729 -24.95 11.03 11.88
C THR A 729 -24.05 10.23 12.80
N PHE A 730 -24.39 8.96 13.00
CA PHE A 730 -23.55 7.97 13.65
C PHE A 730 -22.91 7.07 12.60
N GLY A 731 -21.65 6.73 12.76
CA GLY A 731 -20.94 5.78 11.90
C GLY A 731 -20.00 4.90 12.71
N GLY A 732 -19.71 3.73 12.19
CA GLY A 732 -18.72 2.86 12.82
C GLY A 732 -18.37 1.65 11.99
N ASN A 733 -17.27 1.01 12.37
CA ASN A 733 -16.89 -0.27 11.80
C ASN A 733 -16.23 -1.16 12.84
N PHE A 734 -16.23 -2.45 12.53
CA PHE A 734 -15.57 -3.49 13.33
C PHE A 734 -14.84 -4.44 12.38
N THR A 735 -13.63 -4.82 12.77
CA THR A 735 -12.82 -5.81 12.06
C THR A 735 -12.27 -6.83 13.04
N TYR A 736 -12.46 -8.10 12.71
CA TYR A 736 -11.85 -9.23 13.40
C TYR A 736 -11.11 -10.10 12.39
N ILE A 737 -9.82 -10.40 12.67
CA ILE A 737 -8.97 -11.24 11.81
C ILE A 737 -8.32 -12.32 12.67
N ARG A 738 -8.37 -13.56 12.19
CA ARG A 738 -7.60 -14.68 12.73
C ARG A 738 -6.80 -15.31 11.60
N ALA A 739 -5.47 -15.32 11.75
CA ALA A 739 -4.57 -16.03 10.87
C ALA A 739 -3.95 -17.24 11.59
N GLU A 740 -3.81 -18.35 10.86
CA GLU A 740 -3.20 -19.59 11.35
C GLU A 740 -2.44 -20.31 10.25
N ASP A 741 -1.33 -20.92 10.61
CA ASP A 741 -0.67 -21.95 9.81
C ASP A 741 -1.51 -23.23 9.89
N LYS A 742 -1.88 -23.79 8.74
CA LYS A 742 -2.84 -24.91 8.65
C LYS A 742 -2.29 -26.21 9.23
N ALA A 743 -0.98 -26.37 9.30
CA ALA A 743 -0.35 -27.57 9.84
C ALA A 743 -0.24 -27.52 11.38
N THR A 744 0.00 -26.35 11.94
CA THR A 744 0.32 -26.19 13.36
C THR A 744 -0.80 -25.52 14.17
N GLY A 745 -1.73 -24.78 13.52
CA GLY A 745 -2.74 -23.94 14.17
C GLY A 745 -2.16 -22.67 14.84
N LEU A 746 -0.83 -22.49 14.79
CA LEU A 746 -0.14 -21.33 15.36
C LEU A 746 -0.24 -20.10 14.43
N ALA A 747 0.23 -18.95 14.90
CA ALA A 747 0.35 -17.76 14.06
C ALA A 747 1.32 -18.03 12.90
N PRO A 748 0.93 -17.74 11.64
CA PRO A 748 1.77 -18.01 10.48
C PRO A 748 2.92 -17.01 10.41
N ASN A 749 4.05 -17.39 9.81
CA ASN A 749 5.18 -16.51 9.55
C ASN A 749 4.89 -15.56 8.38
N ILE A 750 3.84 -14.76 8.48
CA ILE A 750 3.50 -13.70 7.53
C ILE A 750 4.03 -12.38 8.09
N GLU A 751 4.75 -11.61 7.27
CA GLU A 751 5.35 -10.35 7.72
C GLU A 751 4.28 -9.38 8.23
N GLY A 752 4.52 -8.83 9.41
CA GLY A 752 3.66 -7.87 10.07
C GLY A 752 2.75 -8.45 11.16
N GLY A 753 2.66 -9.76 11.28
CA GLY A 753 1.81 -10.44 12.26
C GLY A 753 0.31 -10.32 11.95
N THR A 754 -0.51 -10.97 12.77
CA THR A 754 -1.98 -10.90 12.66
C THR A 754 -2.49 -9.65 13.38
N PRO A 755 -3.17 -8.71 12.69
CA PRO A 755 -3.78 -7.56 13.36
C PRO A 755 -4.83 -8.00 14.40
N PRO A 756 -4.92 -7.31 15.55
CA PRO A 756 -5.95 -7.58 16.56
C PRO A 756 -7.33 -7.09 16.09
N ALA A 757 -8.37 -7.52 16.79
CA ALA A 757 -9.71 -6.94 16.60
C ALA A 757 -9.68 -5.42 16.85
N ASN A 758 -10.37 -4.67 15.99
CA ASN A 758 -10.48 -3.23 16.12
C ASN A 758 -11.89 -2.72 15.84
N VAL A 759 -12.20 -1.58 16.43
CA VAL A 759 -13.48 -0.86 16.30
C VAL A 759 -13.16 0.61 16.04
N PHE A 760 -13.82 1.19 15.07
CA PHE A 760 -13.88 2.63 14.86
C PHE A 760 -15.31 3.11 15.05
N LEU A 761 -15.51 4.17 15.82
CA LEU A 761 -16.83 4.79 16.07
C LEU A 761 -16.74 6.29 15.85
N ARG A 762 -17.78 6.89 15.27
CA ARG A 762 -17.90 8.34 15.10
C ARG A 762 -19.33 8.83 15.32
N LEU A 763 -19.47 10.01 15.86
CA LEU A 763 -20.72 10.73 16.00
C LEU A 763 -20.53 12.17 15.52
N ARG A 764 -21.19 12.54 14.42
CA ARG A 764 -21.09 13.86 13.78
C ARG A 764 -22.35 14.66 13.98
N TYR A 765 -22.18 15.90 14.41
CA TYR A 765 -23.18 16.95 14.38
C TYR A 765 -22.90 17.92 13.26
N GLN A 766 -23.87 18.14 12.38
CA GLN A 766 -23.79 19.08 11.27
C GLN A 766 -25.17 19.69 11.05
N PRO A 767 -25.45 20.94 11.54
CA PRO A 767 -26.75 21.56 11.37
C PRO A 767 -27.06 21.81 9.88
N ARG A 768 -28.35 21.71 9.53
CA ARG A 768 -28.83 21.98 8.17
C ARG A 768 -28.45 23.38 7.74
N GLY A 769 -27.83 23.54 6.56
CA GLY A 769 -27.34 24.83 6.09
C GLY A 769 -26.23 25.44 6.94
N GLY A 770 -25.71 24.69 7.93
CA GLY A 770 -24.66 25.14 8.83
C GLY A 770 -23.32 25.27 8.14
N ARG A 771 -22.56 26.29 8.53
CA ARG A 771 -21.19 26.52 8.07
C ARG A 771 -20.16 25.72 8.85
N TYR A 772 -20.58 24.89 9.81
CA TYR A 772 -19.70 24.09 10.65
C TYR A 772 -20.25 22.68 10.89
N TRP A 773 -19.34 21.80 11.25
CA TRP A 773 -19.63 20.47 11.76
C TRP A 773 -18.64 20.12 12.86
N ILE A 774 -19.04 19.24 13.78
CA ILE A 774 -18.19 18.68 14.83
C ILE A 774 -18.41 17.18 14.88
N GLU A 775 -17.33 16.41 15.05
CA GLU A 775 -17.36 14.96 15.13
C GLU A 775 -16.48 14.48 16.30
N GLY A 776 -17.08 13.73 17.21
CA GLY A 776 -16.35 12.91 18.16
C GLY A 776 -16.08 11.55 17.53
N TYR A 777 -14.86 11.03 17.64
CA TYR A 777 -14.53 9.72 17.12
C TYR A 777 -13.55 8.97 18.03
N SER A 778 -13.58 7.62 17.93
CA SER A 778 -12.78 6.74 18.77
C SER A 778 -12.27 5.56 17.97
N THR A 779 -11.00 5.19 18.20
CA THR A 779 -10.37 3.97 17.71
C THR A 779 -10.05 3.08 18.90
N LEU A 780 -10.61 1.86 18.91
CA LEU A 780 -10.39 0.86 19.93
C LEU A 780 -9.72 -0.36 19.30
N ALA A 781 -8.64 -0.84 19.87
CA ALA A 781 -7.94 -2.04 19.41
C ALA A 781 -7.69 -2.99 20.58
N ASP A 782 -7.95 -4.27 20.36
CA ASP A 782 -7.60 -5.32 21.32
C ASP A 782 -6.08 -5.56 21.33
N ARG A 783 -5.59 -6.34 22.29
CA ARG A 783 -4.19 -6.76 22.34
C ARG A 783 -3.84 -7.65 21.14
N GLN A 784 -2.68 -7.43 20.54
CA GLN A 784 -2.14 -8.34 19.54
C GLN A 784 -1.39 -9.48 20.25
N SER A 785 -2.01 -10.64 20.38
CA SER A 785 -1.48 -11.79 21.14
C SER A 785 -1.07 -12.97 20.26
N ARG A 786 -1.50 -13.00 18.97
CA ARG A 786 -1.12 -14.06 18.02
C ARG A 786 0.17 -13.64 17.30
N LEU A 787 1.31 -13.98 17.88
CA LEU A 787 2.64 -13.68 17.35
C LEU A 787 3.33 -14.96 16.92
N SER A 788 3.93 -14.95 15.73
CA SER A 788 4.81 -16.02 15.23
C SER A 788 6.23 -15.90 15.79
N SER A 789 7.08 -16.87 15.52
CA SER A 789 8.51 -16.80 15.90
C SER A 789 9.24 -15.62 15.22
N LEU A 790 8.85 -15.25 14.00
CA LEU A 790 9.38 -14.07 13.32
C LEU A 790 8.90 -12.79 13.99
N ASP A 791 7.63 -12.71 14.38
CA ASP A 791 7.06 -11.55 15.06
C ASP A 791 7.73 -11.31 16.41
N LEU A 792 8.01 -12.38 17.20
CA LEU A 792 8.72 -12.28 18.47
C LEU A 792 10.16 -11.78 18.30
N ALA A 793 10.83 -12.15 17.21
CA ALA A 793 12.17 -11.68 16.89
C ALA A 793 12.18 -10.25 16.30
N ASP A 794 11.11 -9.86 15.64
CA ASP A 794 11.01 -8.57 14.93
C ASP A 794 11.11 -7.39 15.92
N ARG A 795 12.02 -6.45 15.62
CA ARG A 795 12.23 -5.22 16.40
C ARG A 795 10.99 -4.31 16.47
N ARG A 796 10.04 -4.50 15.58
CA ARG A 796 8.80 -3.72 15.52
C ARG A 796 7.70 -4.30 16.40
N ILE A 797 7.77 -5.60 16.72
CA ILE A 797 6.73 -6.33 17.45
C ILE A 797 7.28 -6.87 18.77
N GLY A 798 7.80 -8.08 18.79
CA GLY A 798 8.28 -8.74 20.00
C GLY A 798 9.64 -8.23 20.48
N ALA A 799 10.46 -7.74 19.57
CA ALA A 799 11.76 -7.13 19.83
C ALA A 799 12.67 -8.02 20.71
N THR A 800 12.86 -9.29 20.32
CA THR A 800 13.78 -10.21 21.04
C THR A 800 15.17 -9.59 21.18
N ARG A 801 15.75 -9.70 22.38
CA ARG A 801 17.10 -9.26 22.72
C ARG A 801 17.88 -10.36 23.46
N SER A 802 19.20 -10.32 23.33
CA SER A 802 20.14 -11.25 24.00
C SER A 802 21.11 -10.50 24.91
N ARG A 803 21.82 -11.23 25.77
CA ARG A 803 22.92 -10.65 26.57
C ARG A 803 23.98 -9.99 25.70
N THR A 804 24.28 -10.56 24.53
CA THR A 804 25.19 -9.97 23.53
C THR A 804 24.68 -8.65 22.99
N ASN A 805 23.38 -8.56 22.64
CA ASN A 805 22.78 -7.30 22.17
C ASN A 805 22.87 -6.21 23.25
N ILE A 806 22.58 -6.56 24.51
CA ILE A 806 22.68 -5.62 25.64
C ILE A 806 24.12 -5.14 25.80
N ALA A 807 25.11 -6.04 25.78
CA ALA A 807 26.53 -5.70 25.92
C ALA A 807 26.97 -4.77 24.75
N ASN A 808 26.62 -5.12 23.52
CA ASN A 808 26.96 -4.30 22.36
C ASN A 808 26.35 -2.88 22.44
N PHE A 809 25.07 -2.77 22.82
CA PHE A 809 24.45 -1.45 22.94
C PHE A 809 25.03 -0.66 24.12
N PHE A 810 25.26 -1.28 25.28
CA PHE A 810 25.84 -0.66 26.45
C PHE A 810 27.24 -0.06 26.16
N ASN A 811 28.11 -0.88 25.54
CA ASN A 811 29.48 -0.47 25.22
C ASN A 811 29.59 0.48 24.03
N ASN A 812 28.59 0.53 23.14
CA ASN A 812 28.61 1.33 21.88
C ASN A 812 27.55 2.41 21.87
N GLY A 813 26.31 2.07 21.54
CA GLY A 813 25.24 3.05 21.31
C GLY A 813 24.86 3.88 22.53
N ALA A 814 24.88 3.28 23.73
CA ALA A 814 24.64 3.97 24.99
C ALA A 814 25.81 4.89 25.35
N ARG A 815 27.03 4.40 25.12
CA ARG A 815 28.26 5.18 25.39
C ARG A 815 28.35 6.43 24.47
N VAL A 816 28.12 6.28 23.18
CA VAL A 816 28.14 7.41 22.23
C VAL A 816 27.09 8.47 22.59
N ARG A 817 25.99 8.06 23.20
CA ARG A 817 24.91 8.95 23.65
C ARG A 817 25.11 9.50 25.07
N GLY A 818 26.24 9.20 25.72
CA GLY A 818 26.54 9.66 27.07
C GLY A 818 25.67 9.03 28.15
N LEU A 819 25.14 7.82 27.93
CA LEU A 819 24.32 7.09 28.91
C LEU A 819 25.12 6.18 29.82
N THR A 820 26.37 5.82 29.44
CA THR A 820 27.29 5.04 30.23
C THR A 820 28.54 5.86 30.55
N GLY A 821 29.10 5.62 31.72
CA GLY A 821 30.32 6.24 32.21
C GLY A 821 31.37 5.20 32.61
N PRO A 822 32.66 5.59 32.70
CA PRO A 822 33.66 4.72 33.25
C PRO A 822 33.36 4.49 34.75
N GLY A 823 33.73 3.33 35.24
CA GLY A 823 33.64 3.01 36.64
C GLY A 823 34.68 3.75 37.49
N PRO A 824 34.96 3.27 38.73
CA PRO A 824 35.95 3.83 39.61
C PRO A 824 37.38 3.89 39.05
N ASP A 825 37.72 3.04 38.07
CA ASP A 825 39.00 3.03 37.36
C ASP A 825 39.19 4.17 36.35
N THR A 826 38.13 4.93 36.08
CA THR A 826 38.07 6.03 35.08
C THR A 826 38.41 5.64 33.64
N VAL A 827 38.46 4.34 33.34
CA VAL A 827 38.78 3.77 32.04
C VAL A 827 37.51 3.12 31.43
N PHE A 828 37.20 3.49 30.21
CA PHE A 828 36.09 2.84 29.52
C PHE A 828 36.44 1.47 28.92
N GLY A 829 35.48 0.56 28.89
CA GLY A 829 35.59 -0.78 28.33
C GLY A 829 36.00 -1.81 29.37
N THR A 830 35.90 -1.47 30.62
CA THR A 830 36.22 -2.34 31.78
C THR A 830 34.93 -2.88 32.42
N PRO A 831 34.98 -3.96 33.21
CA PRO A 831 33.78 -4.56 33.82
C PRO A 831 33.04 -3.67 34.81
N ASP A 832 33.66 -2.59 35.31
CA ASP A 832 33.11 -1.64 36.26
C ASP A 832 32.46 -0.40 35.58
N ASP A 833 32.44 -0.32 34.26
CA ASP A 833 31.64 0.67 33.52
C ASP A 833 30.18 0.62 33.98
N VAL A 834 29.56 1.79 34.18
CA VAL A 834 28.19 1.90 34.71
C VAL A 834 27.22 2.60 33.78
N LEU A 835 25.94 2.18 33.84
CA LEU A 835 24.82 2.91 33.33
C LEU A 835 24.54 4.11 34.27
N LEU A 836 24.74 5.33 33.79
CA LEU A 836 24.65 6.54 34.61
C LEU A 836 23.31 6.75 35.29
N ALA A 837 22.20 6.33 34.63
CA ALA A 837 20.85 6.49 35.17
C ALA A 837 20.56 5.62 36.40
N THR A 838 21.25 4.49 36.58
CA THR A 838 20.96 3.50 37.63
C THR A 838 22.21 3.09 38.43
N ASN A 839 23.37 3.56 38.01
CA ASN A 839 24.71 3.18 38.56
C ASN A 839 24.97 1.67 38.54
N GLU A 840 24.39 0.95 37.57
CA GLU A 840 24.53 -0.49 37.38
C GLU A 840 25.61 -0.81 36.37
N THR A 841 26.41 -1.84 36.68
CA THR A 841 27.35 -2.44 35.72
C THR A 841 26.61 -3.19 34.61
N LEU A 842 27.29 -3.50 33.50
CA LEU A 842 26.76 -4.30 32.41
C LEU A 842 26.13 -5.62 32.90
N ALA A 843 26.79 -6.36 33.79
CA ALA A 843 26.27 -7.60 34.32
C ALA A 843 24.97 -7.43 35.13
N GLN A 844 24.86 -6.34 35.88
CA GLN A 844 23.65 -6.00 36.64
C GLN A 844 22.51 -5.60 35.70
N VAL A 845 22.77 -4.80 34.67
CA VAL A 845 21.77 -4.44 33.62
C VAL A 845 21.27 -5.71 32.92
N GLN A 846 22.17 -6.61 32.50
CA GLN A 846 21.76 -7.87 31.85
C GLN A 846 20.88 -8.73 32.76
N ASN A 847 21.22 -8.82 34.07
CA ASN A 847 20.44 -9.59 35.03
C ASN A 847 19.07 -8.93 35.31
N ARG A 848 18.97 -7.60 35.37
CA ARG A 848 17.71 -6.89 35.54
C ARG A 848 16.80 -7.06 34.32
N VAL A 849 17.37 -7.02 33.10
CA VAL A 849 16.62 -7.06 31.85
C VAL A 849 16.20 -8.48 31.43
N LEU A 850 17.05 -9.50 31.66
CA LEU A 850 16.86 -10.88 31.20
C LEU A 850 16.77 -11.93 32.31
N GLY A 851 17.05 -11.58 33.59
CA GLY A 851 17.17 -12.58 34.64
C GLY A 851 18.27 -13.58 34.31
N SER A 852 17.98 -14.88 34.42
CA SER A 852 18.91 -15.97 34.06
C SER A 852 18.90 -16.30 32.55
N ALA A 853 17.97 -15.75 31.78
CA ALA A 853 17.82 -16.06 30.35
C ALA A 853 19.00 -15.51 29.52
N THR A 854 19.36 -16.22 28.46
CA THR A 854 20.34 -15.76 27.47
C THR A 854 19.73 -14.79 26.47
N SER A 855 18.46 -14.96 26.18
CA SER A 855 17.64 -14.07 25.31
C SER A 855 16.17 -14.18 25.67
N ALA A 856 15.41 -13.10 25.41
CA ALA A 856 13.96 -13.06 25.55
C ALA A 856 13.37 -11.96 24.68
N PRO A 857 12.10 -12.07 24.22
CA PRO A 857 11.39 -10.96 23.61
C PRO A 857 11.16 -9.84 24.64
N LEU A 858 11.12 -8.59 24.18
CA LEU A 858 10.68 -7.45 25.00
C LEU A 858 9.18 -7.56 25.26
N PHE A 859 8.43 -7.93 24.22
CA PHE A 859 6.98 -8.15 24.29
C PHE A 859 6.62 -9.54 23.78
N THR A 860 5.73 -10.22 24.50
CA THR A 860 5.08 -11.47 24.08
C THR A 860 3.69 -11.21 23.50
N TYR A 861 3.19 -9.99 23.63
CA TYR A 861 1.98 -9.43 23.04
C TYR A 861 2.11 -7.91 23.00
N LEU A 862 1.40 -7.25 22.06
CA LEU A 862 1.25 -5.79 22.09
C LEU A 862 -0.04 -5.42 22.84
N PRO A 863 0.00 -4.45 23.77
CA PRO A 863 -1.18 -4.01 24.51
C PRO A 863 -2.27 -3.46 23.57
N GLY A 864 -3.54 -3.67 23.94
CA GLY A 864 -4.65 -2.98 23.32
C GLY A 864 -4.71 -1.52 23.78
N TYR A 865 -5.48 -0.70 23.04
CA TYR A 865 -5.62 0.73 23.32
C TYR A 865 -7.00 1.27 22.94
N GLY A 866 -7.33 2.44 23.53
CA GLY A 866 -8.51 3.22 23.16
C GLY A 866 -8.16 4.68 23.01
N LEU A 867 -8.40 5.25 21.82
CA LEU A 867 -8.14 6.65 21.51
C LEU A 867 -9.47 7.40 21.39
N PHE A 868 -9.55 8.57 22.02
CA PHE A 868 -10.67 9.47 21.92
C PHE A 868 -10.22 10.78 21.30
N ASN A 869 -10.96 11.21 20.28
CA ASN A 869 -10.59 12.32 19.42
C ASN A 869 -11.81 13.18 19.10
N VAL A 870 -11.57 14.45 18.77
CA VAL A 870 -12.61 15.38 18.33
C VAL A 870 -12.10 16.19 17.15
N ARG A 871 -12.86 16.22 16.06
CA ARG A 871 -12.54 17.06 14.91
C ARG A 871 -13.72 17.90 14.47
N GLY A 872 -13.44 18.98 13.76
CA GLY A 872 -14.47 19.85 13.22
C GLY A 872 -14.01 20.68 12.05
N GLY A 873 -14.98 21.19 11.31
CA GLY A 873 -14.74 22.07 10.17
C GLY A 873 -15.60 23.32 10.25
N PHE A 874 -15.05 24.45 9.82
CA PHE A 874 -15.75 25.72 9.71
C PHE A 874 -15.51 26.34 8.33
N ARG A 875 -16.59 26.63 7.61
CA ARG A 875 -16.56 27.31 6.31
C ARG A 875 -16.95 28.79 6.51
N PHE A 876 -15.96 29.67 6.42
CA PHE A 876 -16.18 31.12 6.51
C PHE A 876 -17.05 31.63 5.34
N ASN A 877 -16.72 31.15 4.14
CA ASN A 877 -17.43 31.39 2.90
C ASN A 877 -17.04 30.28 1.89
N GLU A 878 -17.44 30.41 0.63
CA GLU A 878 -17.16 29.42 -0.42
C GLU A 878 -15.66 29.24 -0.72
N ARG A 879 -14.85 30.25 -0.41
CA ARG A 879 -13.40 30.26 -0.69
C ARG A 879 -12.54 29.83 0.48
N HIS A 880 -13.05 29.95 1.73
CA HIS A 880 -12.23 29.77 2.94
C HIS A 880 -12.84 28.70 3.85
N GLU A 881 -12.07 27.65 4.10
CA GLU A 881 -12.43 26.55 5.02
C GLU A 881 -11.31 26.28 6.01
N LEU A 882 -11.67 26.02 7.26
CA LEU A 882 -10.76 25.64 8.34
C LEU A 882 -11.20 24.28 8.89
N LEU A 883 -10.28 23.34 9.02
CA LEU A 883 -10.47 22.06 9.71
C LEU A 883 -9.53 22.02 10.91
N MET A 884 -10.01 21.45 12.02
CA MET A 884 -9.23 21.23 13.23
C MET A 884 -9.46 19.80 13.71
N ASP A 885 -8.40 19.11 14.13
CA ASP A 885 -8.46 17.78 14.71
C ASP A 885 -7.67 17.74 16.02
N PHE A 886 -8.31 17.28 17.09
CA PHE A 886 -7.73 17.03 18.40
C PHE A 886 -7.64 15.53 18.60
N GLU A 887 -6.46 14.97 18.45
CA GLU A 887 -6.20 13.53 18.50
C GLU A 887 -5.62 13.14 19.85
N ASN A 888 -5.93 11.88 20.24
CA ASN A 888 -5.43 11.26 21.47
C ASN A 888 -5.55 12.19 22.70
N ILE A 889 -6.77 12.69 22.95
CA ILE A 889 -7.05 13.65 24.02
C ILE A 889 -6.59 13.13 25.38
N GLY A 890 -6.64 11.79 25.59
CA GLY A 890 -6.21 11.13 26.82
C GLY A 890 -4.69 11.01 26.98
N ASP A 891 -3.89 11.41 25.99
CA ASP A 891 -2.42 11.18 25.93
C ASP A 891 -2.06 9.72 26.18
N GLN A 892 -2.88 8.79 25.64
CA GLN A 892 -2.72 7.36 25.77
C GLN A 892 -1.49 6.88 24.99
N SER A 893 -0.58 6.15 25.63
CA SER A 893 0.47 5.44 24.93
C SER A 893 -0.13 4.27 24.15
N TYR A 894 0.19 4.18 22.87
CA TYR A 894 -0.33 3.14 21.99
C TYR A 894 0.62 2.81 20.86
N ARG A 895 0.45 1.59 20.33
CA ARG A 895 1.18 1.09 19.18
C ARG A 895 0.26 0.23 18.33
N GLY A 896 0.13 0.56 17.07
CA GLY A 896 -0.61 -0.24 16.10
C GLY A 896 0.12 -1.55 15.75
N PRO A 897 -0.54 -2.49 15.08
CA PRO A 897 0.06 -3.76 14.67
C PRO A 897 1.24 -3.51 13.73
N SER A 898 2.36 -4.20 13.97
CA SER A 898 3.61 -4.05 13.19
C SER A 898 4.25 -2.66 13.22
N TRP A 899 3.93 -1.84 14.19
CA TRP A 899 4.55 -0.52 14.31
C TRP A 899 5.95 -0.61 14.92
N GLY A 900 6.91 0.07 14.31
CA GLY A 900 8.27 0.27 14.84
C GLY A 900 8.45 1.57 15.61
N ILE A 901 7.37 2.27 15.94
CA ILE A 901 7.34 3.55 16.65
C ILE A 901 6.03 3.66 17.43
N ASP A 902 6.06 4.22 18.62
CA ASP A 902 4.84 4.54 19.37
C ASP A 902 4.06 5.66 18.68
N GLY A 903 2.74 5.63 18.80
CA GLY A 903 1.85 6.61 18.21
C GLY A 903 2.02 8.01 18.78
N PRO A 904 1.54 9.05 18.07
CA PRO A 904 1.53 10.42 18.57
C PRO A 904 0.84 10.51 19.92
N GLY A 905 1.41 11.29 20.83
CA GLY A 905 0.71 11.73 22.03
C GLY A 905 -0.42 12.69 21.69
N ARG A 906 -0.97 13.38 22.68
CA ARG A 906 -1.98 14.42 22.45
C ARG A 906 -1.55 15.40 21.38
N SER A 907 -2.39 15.60 20.37
CA SER A 907 -2.06 16.40 19.20
C SER A 907 -3.21 17.30 18.75
N VAL A 908 -2.85 18.43 18.18
CA VAL A 908 -3.77 19.33 17.47
C VAL A 908 -3.27 19.48 16.05
N SER A 909 -4.12 19.19 15.08
CA SER A 909 -3.89 19.44 13.67
C SER A 909 -4.83 20.54 13.18
N VAL A 910 -4.32 21.45 12.35
CA VAL A 910 -5.07 22.55 11.74
C VAL A 910 -4.84 22.52 10.24
N HIS A 911 -5.90 22.51 9.45
CA HIS A 911 -5.85 22.59 8.00
C HIS A 911 -6.66 23.81 7.53
N TYR A 912 -6.05 24.64 6.71
CA TYR A 912 -6.71 25.79 6.11
C TYR A 912 -6.68 25.64 4.59
N GLN A 913 -7.84 25.86 3.97
CA GLN A 913 -8.02 25.83 2.52
C GLN A 913 -8.52 27.17 2.00
N TYR A 914 -7.89 27.65 0.93
CA TYR A 914 -8.33 28.78 0.13
C TYR A 914 -8.60 28.33 -1.31
N ARG A 915 -9.76 28.68 -1.86
CA ARG A 915 -10.18 28.42 -3.26
C ARG A 915 -10.38 29.74 -4.01
N PHE A 916 -9.99 29.80 -5.28
CA PHE A 916 -10.13 30.95 -6.15
C PHE A 916 -10.54 30.58 -7.59
#